data_5476d1d775b1e5e6871f7a0d6a8959be
#
_entry.id   5476d1d775b1e5e6871f7a0d6a8959be
#
_cell.length_a   1.000
_cell.length_b   1.000
_cell.length_c   1.000
_cell.angle_alpha   90.00
_cell.angle_beta   90.00
_cell.angle_gamma   90.00
#
_symmetry.space_group_name_H-M   'P 1'
#
loop_
_entity.id
_entity.type
_entity.pdbx_description
1 polymer ?
#
loop_
_entity_poly.entity_id
_entity_poly.type
_entity_poly.pdbx_seq_one_letter_code
_entity_poly.pdbx_strand_id
1 'polypeptide(L)'
;MTRTLDKTHTVLSYVEGSLKNAIVMNENVKENGFIFSLINPPVPLGGNIVSLDIYVDELPISKKSIQIATSDTIVNASALSESRPLQFKPFQSARFLIIGMELETQKKHKITIMSKLEGFEQIIIPFTFVDYTSNKKEKVIISSNLPEESDTQAYGETMFMNFASPLVLSGRKAYIVCSSNGALSANWTWMGARYDNGGLYVPPARAFGRIIVEISVDEGARKRLPNFVMSSRHENGSLCTHHEVAGIHVKRTLFVPIENKGFIQILNFDVEKNNELFSSNTKKHSKKKIRVHFLIDGNITSYGLAAISQSNFSKYYKSENCLQIRTIAKKGVAHYFGTIGISPKTLKPSKILTDSFDNDLELSYDIELEEGLTKELALIGAGDFTSAQECLDEYINIRDNYQKLYQETKDHHNNISASSFTIHHAPSSSISNSVIIKLAKALKKAKTALEYLKANYDNLGEGISAGLPRFPNYWARDTGWSLRGYLSMGQYDFSLRVIDNFLKRRAKYAHNGAVRGELPMVISGRSFLHNTTYGSADSTFLFPWAIREYVHGTGDTQYLSKRWASIIDLINSGFLRDIDNDDFIEHGFSGTAEKLPIQDSTWMDHIDRRKSANDVQALFYESLLIGSELATIVDDKENGRHWLSSAQKLRERIDTEYWEPKLGFYYDTIRKDLTKDSSIRPNSLVLLLTEVVKDRQKAKLVLERLEKEDLTTPWGIRSLSSLDSKYHPSLYHDGAVWPLVTGWAAISEIKNQRTQQALEYLSIMADRIISENGMYAETYRGDRPEPFNSCILQAWSVGLYVYALRELMLGIKPNMIENNICLEPKLPESISDLDNLNFDHFISTNEGLNKISISVRPDRDRITITPERNDVKLPEFSSTTYSIDIHRNK
;
A
#
# COMPACT_ATOMS: atom_id res chain seq x y z
N MET A 1 -27.60 36.58 -10.30
CA MET A 1 -28.24 35.77 -9.21
C MET A 1 -27.14 34.98 -8.50
N THR A 2 -26.65 35.52 -7.41
CA THR A 2 -25.65 34.90 -6.53
C THR A 2 -26.38 33.84 -5.73
N ARG A 3 -26.20 32.56 -6.10
CA ARG A 3 -26.56 31.43 -5.22
C ARG A 3 -25.48 31.31 -4.16
N THR A 4 -25.78 31.73 -2.95
CA THR A 4 -25.03 31.33 -1.75
C THR A 4 -25.16 29.82 -1.60
N LEU A 5 -24.05 29.10 -1.86
CA LEU A 5 -23.91 27.70 -1.50
C LEU A 5 -23.88 27.61 0.03
N ASP A 6 -24.70 26.71 0.57
CA ASP A 6 -24.91 26.48 1.99
C ASP A 6 -23.60 26.05 2.68
N LYS A 7 -23.46 26.37 3.96
CA LYS A 7 -22.24 26.31 4.80
C LYS A 7 -21.57 24.94 4.97
N THR A 8 -21.88 23.93 4.16
CA THR A 8 -21.41 22.54 4.36
C THR A 8 -20.32 22.06 3.40
N HIS A 9 -19.84 22.89 2.47
CA HIS A 9 -18.80 22.46 1.51
C HIS A 9 -17.59 23.39 1.55
N THR A 10 -16.70 23.18 2.53
CA THR A 10 -15.40 23.84 2.56
C THR A 10 -14.45 23.19 1.54
N VAL A 11 -14.03 23.96 0.54
CA VAL A 11 -13.08 23.53 -0.50
C VAL A 11 -11.65 23.37 0.06
N LEU A 12 -11.33 24.02 1.18
CA LEU A 12 -10.03 23.96 1.85
C LEU A 12 -10.24 23.80 3.36
N SER A 13 -9.31 23.19 4.06
CA SER A 13 -9.31 23.09 5.52
C SER A 13 -8.08 23.78 6.09
N TYR A 14 -8.27 24.69 7.03
CA TYR A 14 -7.18 25.32 7.74
C TYR A 14 -6.56 24.37 8.77
N VAL A 15 -5.22 24.36 8.87
CA VAL A 15 -4.50 23.69 9.95
C VAL A 15 -4.44 24.61 11.15
N GLU A 16 -5.31 24.39 12.14
CA GLU A 16 -5.42 25.21 13.33
C GLU A 16 -4.08 25.29 14.09
N GLY A 17 -3.69 26.50 14.50
CA GLY A 17 -2.41 26.78 15.13
C GLY A 17 -1.22 26.87 14.18
N SER A 18 -1.44 26.79 12.87
CA SER A 18 -0.35 26.94 11.88
C SER A 18 -0.01 28.40 11.55
N LEU A 19 -0.83 29.38 12.01
CA LEU A 19 -0.58 30.80 11.79
C LEU A 19 0.57 31.30 12.67
N LYS A 20 1.72 31.65 12.06
CA LYS A 20 2.92 32.11 12.77
C LYS A 20 3.59 33.23 12.02
N ASN A 21 4.19 34.20 12.76
CA ASN A 21 5.13 35.11 12.13
C ASN A 21 6.40 34.37 11.70
N ALA A 22 7.02 34.84 10.63
CA ALA A 22 8.21 34.23 10.02
C ALA A 22 9.30 35.26 9.78
N ILE A 23 10.56 34.81 9.89
CA ILE A 23 11.73 35.53 9.39
C ILE A 23 12.11 34.84 8.09
N VAL A 24 11.94 35.53 6.99
CA VAL A 24 12.21 35.05 5.65
C VAL A 24 13.63 35.44 5.24
N MET A 25 14.44 34.44 4.90
CA MET A 25 15.78 34.62 4.38
C MET A 25 15.78 34.30 2.89
N ASN A 26 15.99 35.30 2.04
CA ASN A 26 16.07 35.14 0.60
C ASN A 26 17.44 35.65 0.15
N GLU A 27 18.34 34.79 -0.28
CA GLU A 27 19.73 35.04 -0.79
C GLU A 27 20.57 35.92 0.14
N ASN A 28 20.43 36.51 1.04
CA ASN A 28 21.10 37.44 1.98
C ASN A 28 20.19 38.60 2.45
N VAL A 29 18.95 38.64 1.99
CA VAL A 29 17.96 39.61 2.44
C VAL A 29 17.09 38.96 3.53
N LYS A 30 16.96 39.65 4.65
CA LYS A 30 16.12 39.25 5.76
C LYS A 30 14.85 40.09 5.74
N GLU A 31 13.71 39.48 5.56
CA GLU A 31 12.39 40.10 5.55
C GLU A 31 11.48 39.49 6.63
N ASN A 32 10.54 40.28 7.15
CA ASN A 32 9.50 39.75 8.00
C ASN A 32 8.35 39.23 7.15
N GLY A 33 7.65 38.22 7.65
CA GLY A 33 6.50 37.65 7.04
C GLY A 33 5.66 36.85 8.02
N PHE A 34 4.66 36.14 7.52
CA PHE A 34 3.94 35.13 8.28
C PHE A 34 3.60 33.93 7.42
N ILE A 35 3.33 32.81 8.06
CA ILE A 35 3.00 31.55 7.42
C ILE A 35 1.71 30.97 8.00
N PHE A 36 1.02 30.20 7.20
CA PHE A 36 -0.06 29.28 7.62
C PHE A 36 -0.17 28.12 6.66
N SER A 37 -0.89 27.07 7.07
CA SER A 37 -1.06 25.86 6.27
C SER A 37 -2.53 25.55 5.99
N LEU A 38 -2.80 25.08 4.79
CA LEU A 38 -4.11 24.56 4.38
C LEU A 38 -3.96 23.12 3.93
N ILE A 39 -5.01 22.33 4.09
CA ILE A 39 -5.14 20.98 3.54
C ILE A 39 -6.27 21.03 2.52
N ASN A 40 -6.03 20.46 1.35
CA ASN A 40 -7.10 20.22 0.38
C ASN A 40 -7.94 19.02 0.84
N PRO A 41 -9.17 19.21 1.33
CA PRO A 41 -10.02 18.08 1.67
C PRO A 41 -10.36 17.28 0.42
N PRO A 42 -10.74 16.01 0.56
CA PRO A 42 -11.13 15.16 -0.56
C PRO A 42 -12.54 15.54 -1.04
N VAL A 43 -12.67 16.65 -1.74
CA VAL A 43 -13.96 17.06 -2.33
C VAL A 43 -13.98 16.66 -3.80
N PRO A 44 -15.14 16.21 -4.35
CA PRO A 44 -15.30 15.89 -5.77
C PRO A 44 -15.05 17.06 -6.74
N LEU A 45 -14.86 18.25 -6.24
CA LEU A 45 -14.50 19.46 -6.99
C LEU A 45 -12.97 19.67 -6.98
N GLY A 46 -12.19 18.61 -7.16
CA GLY A 46 -10.74 18.73 -7.37
C GLY A 46 -10.45 19.48 -8.65
N GLY A 47 -10.32 20.78 -8.57
CA GLY A 47 -9.83 21.62 -9.66
C GLY A 47 -8.48 22.21 -9.28
N ASN A 48 -7.62 22.41 -10.29
CA ASN A 48 -6.41 23.19 -10.14
C ASN A 48 -6.76 24.66 -9.82
N ILE A 49 -5.99 25.31 -8.95
CA ILE A 49 -6.20 26.72 -8.62
C ILE A 49 -5.52 27.58 -9.70
N VAL A 50 -6.32 28.34 -10.44
CA VAL A 50 -5.84 29.22 -11.53
C VAL A 50 -5.65 30.68 -11.07
N SER A 51 -6.27 31.08 -9.97
CA SER A 51 -6.06 32.38 -9.33
C SER A 51 -6.37 32.33 -7.84
N LEU A 52 -5.62 33.12 -7.07
CA LEU A 52 -5.75 33.18 -5.62
C LEU A 52 -5.48 34.59 -5.11
N ASP A 53 -6.41 35.10 -4.29
CA ASP A 53 -6.29 36.34 -3.55
C ASP A 53 -6.40 36.08 -2.05
N ILE A 54 -5.57 36.73 -1.24
CA ILE A 54 -5.57 36.61 0.23
C ILE A 54 -5.87 37.99 0.84
N TYR A 55 -6.72 37.97 1.86
CA TYR A 55 -7.04 39.14 2.68
C TYR A 55 -6.73 38.83 4.14
N VAL A 56 -6.11 39.76 4.82
CA VAL A 56 -5.80 39.68 6.27
C VAL A 56 -6.57 40.83 6.94
N ASP A 57 -7.44 40.49 7.88
CA ASP A 57 -8.30 41.49 8.56
C ASP A 57 -8.99 42.44 7.55
N GLU A 58 -9.47 41.86 6.44
CA GLU A 58 -10.15 42.54 5.30
C GLU A 58 -9.23 43.36 4.37
N LEU A 59 -7.92 43.42 4.66
CA LEU A 59 -6.93 44.12 3.82
C LEU A 59 -6.37 43.16 2.78
N PRO A 60 -6.35 43.52 1.47
CA PRO A 60 -5.81 42.66 0.43
C PRO A 60 -4.28 42.55 0.49
N ILE A 61 -3.76 41.36 0.26
CA ILE A 61 -2.33 41.07 0.17
C ILE A 61 -1.90 41.05 -1.30
N SER A 62 -0.79 41.69 -1.62
CA SER A 62 -0.21 41.63 -2.97
C SER A 62 0.11 40.20 -3.37
N LYS A 63 -0.36 39.75 -4.54
CA LYS A 63 -0.05 38.41 -5.07
C LYS A 63 1.46 38.13 -5.18
N LYS A 64 2.27 39.17 -5.44
CA LYS A 64 3.73 39.06 -5.51
C LYS A 64 4.37 38.71 -4.17
N SER A 65 3.72 39.04 -3.07
CA SER A 65 4.18 38.73 -1.71
C SER A 65 3.78 37.34 -1.23
N ILE A 66 3.01 36.57 -2.02
CA ILE A 66 2.48 35.27 -1.62
C ILE A 66 3.27 34.15 -2.30
N GLN A 67 3.96 33.33 -1.50
CA GLN A 67 4.58 32.07 -1.95
C GLN A 67 3.75 30.89 -1.44
N ILE A 68 3.53 29.92 -2.29
CA ILE A 68 2.75 28.73 -1.97
C ILE A 68 3.63 27.50 -2.20
N ALA A 69 3.90 26.75 -1.15
CA ALA A 69 4.68 25.53 -1.20
C ALA A 69 3.76 24.32 -1.01
N THR A 70 3.76 23.40 -1.95
CA THR A 70 3.15 22.08 -1.86
C THR A 70 4.25 21.02 -1.81
N SER A 71 3.89 19.73 -1.70
CA SER A 71 4.86 18.62 -1.78
C SER A 71 5.68 18.61 -3.07
N ASP A 72 5.13 19.17 -4.16
CA ASP A 72 5.64 18.98 -5.51
C ASP A 72 6.20 20.28 -6.14
N THR A 73 5.83 21.43 -5.58
CA THR A 73 6.19 22.71 -6.19
C THR A 73 6.16 23.89 -5.21
N ILE A 74 6.94 24.90 -5.55
CA ILE A 74 6.84 26.25 -4.94
C ILE A 74 6.44 27.20 -6.04
N VAL A 75 5.36 27.96 -5.84
CA VAL A 75 4.85 28.92 -6.82
C VAL A 75 4.49 30.24 -6.16
N ASN A 76 4.77 31.35 -6.85
CA ASN A 76 4.26 32.66 -6.43
C ASN A 76 2.83 32.82 -6.92
N ALA A 77 1.93 33.34 -6.08
CA ALA A 77 0.52 33.50 -6.43
C ALA A 77 0.28 34.40 -7.66
N SER A 78 1.22 35.31 -7.97
CA SER A 78 1.14 36.15 -9.18
C SER A 78 1.42 35.38 -10.48
N ALA A 79 2.00 34.18 -10.39
CA ALA A 79 2.30 33.32 -11.55
C ALA A 79 1.20 32.32 -11.87
N LEU A 80 0.15 32.25 -11.05
CA LEU A 80 -0.99 31.36 -11.30
C LEU A 80 -1.84 31.86 -12.48
N SER A 81 -2.19 30.94 -13.38
CA SER A 81 -3.04 31.17 -14.56
C SER A 81 -3.62 29.86 -15.06
N GLU A 82 -4.52 29.91 -16.04
CA GLU A 82 -5.04 28.72 -16.73
C GLU A 82 -3.95 27.86 -17.38
N SER A 83 -2.91 28.50 -17.93
CA SER A 83 -1.75 27.79 -18.51
C SER A 83 -0.72 27.32 -17.47
N ARG A 84 -0.83 27.79 -16.23
CA ARG A 84 0.05 27.46 -15.11
C ARG A 84 -0.72 27.40 -13.80
N PRO A 85 -1.65 26.44 -13.64
CA PRO A 85 -2.43 26.31 -12.43
C PRO A 85 -1.60 25.72 -11.29
N LEU A 86 -1.96 26.04 -10.06
CA LEU A 86 -1.48 25.30 -8.89
C LEU A 86 -2.24 23.98 -8.78
N GLN A 87 -1.54 22.88 -8.99
CA GLN A 87 -2.07 21.55 -8.73
C GLN A 87 -2.07 21.29 -7.22
N PHE A 88 -3.24 21.41 -6.63
CA PHE A 88 -3.43 21.16 -5.22
C PHE A 88 -4.22 19.87 -5.04
N LYS A 89 -3.48 18.76 -4.92
CA LYS A 89 -4.03 17.41 -4.90
C LYS A 89 -4.92 17.20 -3.65
N PRO A 90 -5.94 16.34 -3.72
CA PRO A 90 -6.70 15.93 -2.54
C PRO A 90 -5.78 15.45 -1.42
N PHE A 91 -6.08 15.85 -0.19
CA PHE A 91 -5.27 15.61 1.03
C PHE A 91 -3.86 16.22 1.04
N GLN A 92 -3.46 16.93 0.00
CA GLN A 92 -2.18 17.62 -0.01
C GLN A 92 -2.26 18.84 0.92
N SER A 93 -1.24 19.07 1.73
CA SER A 93 -1.07 20.33 2.44
C SER A 93 -0.35 21.34 1.56
N ALA A 94 -0.79 22.58 1.63
CA ALA A 94 -0.07 23.71 1.06
C ALA A 94 0.30 24.68 2.18
N ARG A 95 1.54 25.13 2.17
CA ARG A 95 2.06 26.14 3.07
C ARG A 95 2.08 27.48 2.36
N PHE A 96 1.44 28.46 2.95
CA PHE A 96 1.36 29.81 2.44
C PHE A 96 2.34 30.68 3.22
N LEU A 97 3.28 31.27 2.54
CA LEU A 97 4.23 32.24 3.08
C LEU A 97 3.91 33.61 2.52
N ILE A 98 3.60 34.56 3.39
CA ILE A 98 3.36 35.95 3.04
C ILE A 98 4.59 36.78 3.47
N ILE A 99 5.23 37.41 2.50
CA ILE A 99 6.46 38.18 2.67
C ILE A 99 6.13 39.69 2.79
N GLY A 100 6.84 40.40 3.62
CA GLY A 100 6.70 41.84 3.76
C GLY A 100 5.59 42.31 4.73
N MET A 101 4.95 41.36 5.45
CA MET A 101 3.93 41.68 6.45
C MET A 101 4.12 40.82 7.68
N GLU A 102 4.06 41.44 8.85
CA GLU A 102 4.09 40.77 10.16
C GLU A 102 2.74 40.97 10.85
N LEU A 103 2.22 39.92 11.48
CA LEU A 103 0.97 39.95 12.22
C LEU A 103 1.22 40.33 13.69
N GLU A 104 0.29 41.01 14.32
CA GLU A 104 0.35 41.29 15.76
C GLU A 104 0.30 39.95 16.53
N THR A 105 1.28 39.75 17.42
CA THR A 105 1.35 38.54 18.22
C THR A 105 0.24 38.48 19.28
N GLN A 106 -0.26 37.27 19.56
CA GLN A 106 -1.35 37.01 20.53
C GLN A 106 -2.69 37.69 20.18
N LYS A 107 -2.85 38.13 18.94
CA LYS A 107 -4.08 38.71 18.44
C LYS A 107 -4.75 37.73 17.46
N LYS A 108 -6.08 37.74 17.45
CA LYS A 108 -6.85 37.02 16.42
C LYS A 108 -6.78 37.77 15.11
N HIS A 109 -6.40 37.04 14.07
CA HIS A 109 -6.44 37.55 12.70
C HIS A 109 -7.43 36.73 11.85
N LYS A 110 -8.20 37.43 11.03
CA LYS A 110 -9.11 36.83 10.06
C LYS A 110 -8.41 36.73 8.70
N ILE A 111 -8.16 35.51 8.23
CA ILE A 111 -7.57 35.27 6.93
C ILE A 111 -8.69 34.82 5.98
N THR A 112 -8.86 35.52 4.87
CA THR A 112 -9.81 35.16 3.81
C THR A 112 -9.06 34.88 2.53
N ILE A 113 -9.28 33.72 1.92
CA ILE A 113 -8.70 33.31 0.65
C ILE A 113 -9.81 33.20 -0.37
N MET A 114 -9.63 33.86 -1.49
CA MET A 114 -10.54 33.83 -2.63
C MET A 114 -9.86 33.10 -3.77
N SER A 115 -10.32 31.90 -4.10
CA SER A 115 -9.72 31.08 -5.16
C SER A 115 -10.63 30.89 -6.36
N LYS A 116 -10.04 30.79 -7.55
CA LYS A 116 -10.71 30.36 -8.78
C LYS A 116 -10.11 29.03 -9.21
N LEU A 117 -10.96 28.10 -9.61
CA LEU A 117 -10.57 26.78 -10.08
C LEU A 117 -10.66 26.68 -11.60
N GLU A 118 -9.79 25.86 -12.18
CA GLU A 118 -9.82 25.53 -13.60
C GLU A 118 -11.17 24.95 -14.02
N GLY A 119 -11.76 25.45 -15.11
CA GLY A 119 -13.11 25.08 -15.57
C GLY A 119 -14.27 25.72 -14.79
N PHE A 120 -13.97 26.49 -13.75
CA PHE A 120 -14.96 27.20 -12.92
C PHE A 120 -14.54 28.66 -12.66
N GLU A 121 -13.87 29.29 -13.61
CA GLU A 121 -13.23 30.62 -13.44
C GLU A 121 -14.23 31.74 -13.12
N GLN A 122 -15.51 31.53 -13.44
CA GLN A 122 -16.59 32.48 -13.10
C GLN A 122 -17.05 32.35 -11.64
N ILE A 123 -16.62 31.29 -10.94
CA ILE A 123 -17.01 31.03 -9.55
C ILE A 123 -15.81 31.33 -8.65
N ILE A 124 -15.97 32.32 -7.77
CA ILE A 124 -14.98 32.58 -6.71
C ILE A 124 -15.38 31.79 -5.49
N ILE A 125 -14.48 30.96 -5.00
CA ILE A 125 -14.69 30.14 -3.81
C ILE A 125 -13.99 30.81 -2.63
N PRO A 126 -14.76 31.39 -1.68
CA PRO A 126 -14.19 31.98 -0.49
C PRO A 126 -13.92 30.93 0.57
N PHE A 127 -12.77 31.05 1.23
CA PHE A 127 -12.41 30.31 2.42
C PHE A 127 -11.92 31.27 3.49
N THR A 128 -12.49 31.20 4.70
CA THR A 128 -12.13 32.11 5.79
C THR A 128 -11.86 31.32 7.07
N PHE A 129 -10.77 31.64 7.74
CA PHE A 129 -10.47 31.15 9.09
C PHE A 129 -10.02 32.29 10.00
N VAL A 130 -10.07 32.06 11.31
CA VAL A 130 -9.63 32.99 12.34
C VAL A 130 -8.73 32.23 13.31
N ASP A 131 -7.51 32.71 13.52
CA ASP A 131 -6.59 32.10 14.47
C ASP A 131 -5.73 33.15 15.18
N TYR A 132 -5.06 32.75 16.27
CA TYR A 132 -4.11 33.53 17.01
C TYR A 132 -2.71 33.35 16.47
N THR A 133 -2.00 34.47 16.29
CA THR A 133 -0.58 34.45 15.92
C THR A 133 0.27 33.99 17.11
N SER A 134 1.09 32.99 16.91
CA SER A 134 2.05 32.49 17.91
C SER A 134 3.13 33.55 18.22
N ASN A 135 3.62 33.58 19.47
CA ASN A 135 4.75 34.43 19.89
C ASN A 135 6.10 34.02 19.24
N LYS A 136 6.20 32.83 18.67
CA LYS A 136 7.44 32.34 18.03
C LYS A 136 7.44 32.70 16.56
N LYS A 137 8.56 33.30 16.12
CA LYS A 137 8.84 33.49 14.69
C LYS A 137 9.49 32.24 14.12
N GLU A 138 8.99 31.76 12.98
CA GLU A 138 9.59 30.67 12.25
C GLU A 138 10.65 31.21 11.29
N LYS A 139 11.82 30.57 11.20
CA LYS A 139 12.83 30.91 10.22
C LYS A 139 12.56 30.15 8.93
N VAL A 140 12.27 30.87 7.83
CA VAL A 140 12.03 30.30 6.51
C VAL A 140 13.15 30.73 5.59
N ILE A 141 13.82 29.78 4.95
CA ILE A 141 14.86 30.03 3.96
C ILE A 141 14.22 29.77 2.59
N ILE A 142 14.22 30.80 1.73
CA ILE A 142 13.87 30.67 0.31
C ILE A 142 15.20 30.56 -0.43
N SER A 143 15.51 29.40 -0.96
CA SER A 143 16.66 29.17 -1.84
C SER A 143 16.16 28.99 -3.27
N SER A 144 16.79 29.70 -4.19
CA SER A 144 16.56 29.51 -5.63
C SER A 144 17.13 28.18 -6.15
N ASN A 145 18.04 27.58 -5.38
CA ASN A 145 18.55 26.24 -5.60
C ASN A 145 18.00 25.31 -4.53
N LEU A 146 17.39 24.20 -4.92
CA LEU A 146 17.11 23.10 -3.99
C LEU A 146 18.44 22.74 -3.32
N PRO A 147 18.51 22.61 -1.97
CA PRO A 147 19.75 22.22 -1.31
C PRO A 147 20.22 20.89 -1.88
N GLU A 148 21.50 20.78 -2.18
CA GLU A 148 22.14 19.52 -2.51
C GLU A 148 21.92 18.54 -1.36
N GLU A 149 21.67 17.27 -1.70
CA GLU A 149 21.18 16.21 -0.80
C GLU A 149 22.05 15.92 0.46
N SER A 150 23.22 16.52 0.61
CA SER A 150 24.13 16.26 1.74
C SER A 150 23.67 16.80 3.09
N ASP A 151 22.80 17.82 3.12
CA ASP A 151 22.26 18.41 4.38
C ASP A 151 20.83 17.98 4.72
N THR A 152 20.20 17.16 3.87
CA THR A 152 18.80 16.76 4.00
C THR A 152 18.55 15.57 4.93
N GLN A 153 19.58 14.89 5.43
CA GLN A 153 19.41 13.77 6.36
C GLN A 153 18.74 14.14 7.68
N ALA A 154 18.74 15.41 8.06
CA ALA A 154 18.10 15.86 9.32
C ALA A 154 16.76 16.60 9.13
N TYR A 155 16.46 17.16 7.94
CA TYR A 155 15.29 18.01 7.71
C TYR A 155 14.45 17.67 6.47
N GLY A 156 14.96 16.92 5.51
CA GLY A 156 14.35 16.81 4.15
C GLY A 156 13.14 15.90 4.04
N GLU A 157 12.99 14.87 4.86
CA GLU A 157 11.87 13.91 4.73
C GLU A 157 10.60 14.33 5.50
N THR A 158 10.69 15.29 6.39
CA THR A 158 9.58 15.70 7.27
C THR A 158 8.70 16.78 6.69
N MET A 159 9.10 17.46 5.65
CA MET A 159 8.46 18.73 5.24
C MET A 159 7.26 18.59 4.28
N PHE A 160 7.02 17.44 3.67
CA PHE A 160 6.06 17.31 2.55
C PHE A 160 5.10 16.13 2.64
N MET A 161 4.84 15.60 3.85
CA MET A 161 3.85 14.53 3.99
C MET A 161 2.42 15.08 3.91
N ASN A 162 1.59 14.41 3.13
CA ASN A 162 0.14 14.58 3.23
C ASN A 162 -0.34 13.97 4.56
N PHE A 163 -0.48 14.79 5.59
CA PHE A 163 -0.83 14.38 6.95
C PHE A 163 -2.22 13.72 7.09
N ALA A 164 -2.99 13.62 6.03
CA ALA A 164 -4.31 12.97 6.03
C ALA A 164 -4.38 11.71 5.16
N SER A 165 -3.26 11.26 4.57
CA SER A 165 -3.25 10.02 3.78
C SER A 165 -3.59 8.82 4.64
N PRO A 166 -4.46 7.92 4.18
CA PRO A 166 -4.75 6.68 4.88
C PRO A 166 -3.54 5.76 4.87
N LEU A 167 -3.30 5.09 6.00
CA LEU A 167 -2.23 4.12 6.21
C LEU A 167 -2.77 2.86 6.88
N VAL A 168 -2.12 1.74 6.59
CA VAL A 168 -2.28 0.48 7.31
C VAL A 168 -0.97 0.18 8.06
N LEU A 169 -1.08 -0.20 9.33
CA LEU A 169 0.00 -0.85 10.09
C LEU A 169 -0.51 -2.22 10.50
N SER A 170 0.26 -3.26 10.26
CA SER A 170 -0.23 -4.64 10.42
C SER A 170 0.81 -5.55 11.07
N GLY A 171 0.30 -6.46 11.93
CA GLY A 171 0.96 -7.70 12.33
C GLY A 171 0.32 -8.89 11.61
N ARG A 172 0.59 -10.10 12.11
CA ARG A 172 0.07 -11.36 11.54
C ARG A 172 -1.40 -11.61 11.87
N LYS A 173 -1.89 -11.05 12.98
CA LYS A 173 -3.22 -11.39 13.55
C LYS A 173 -4.16 -10.18 13.64
N ALA A 174 -3.62 -8.98 13.53
CA ALA A 174 -4.38 -7.74 13.59
C ALA A 174 -3.76 -6.67 12.72
N TYR A 175 -4.55 -5.66 12.36
CA TYR A 175 -4.06 -4.45 11.74
C TYR A 175 -4.89 -3.24 12.16
N ILE A 176 -4.29 -2.06 12.03
CA ILE A 176 -5.00 -0.80 12.21
C ILE A 176 -5.03 -0.03 10.90
N VAL A 177 -6.09 0.75 10.76
CA VAL A 177 -6.21 1.77 9.72
C VAL A 177 -6.18 3.13 10.38
N CYS A 178 -5.27 3.96 9.93
CA CYS A 178 -5.04 5.29 10.50
C CYS A 178 -4.74 6.29 9.37
N SER A 179 -4.59 7.55 9.71
CA SER A 179 -4.07 8.58 8.82
C SER A 179 -2.61 8.89 9.14
N SER A 180 -1.87 9.41 8.18
CA SER A 180 -0.46 9.78 8.34
C SER A 180 -0.21 10.84 9.42
N ASN A 181 -1.23 11.59 9.87
CA ASN A 181 -1.17 12.46 11.05
C ASN A 181 -1.31 11.71 12.39
N GLY A 182 -1.37 10.38 12.36
CA GLY A 182 -1.50 9.53 13.54
C GLY A 182 -2.93 9.34 14.06
N ALA A 183 -3.95 9.96 13.47
CA ALA A 183 -5.34 9.68 13.84
C ALA A 183 -5.70 8.23 13.50
N LEU A 184 -6.30 7.50 14.42
CA LEU A 184 -6.96 6.22 14.13
C LEU A 184 -8.33 6.49 13.49
N SER A 185 -8.32 7.20 12.39
CA SER A 185 -9.45 7.64 11.59
C SER A 185 -8.93 7.83 10.16
N ALA A 186 -9.57 7.22 9.19
CA ALA A 186 -9.16 7.34 7.80
C ALA A 186 -10.38 7.24 6.88
N ASN A 187 -10.60 8.27 6.10
CA ASN A 187 -11.74 8.37 5.19
C ASN A 187 -11.30 8.11 3.75
N TRP A 188 -11.95 7.19 3.06
CA TRP A 188 -11.89 7.08 1.60
C TRP A 188 -13.21 6.59 1.03
N THR A 189 -13.36 6.74 -0.29
CA THR A 189 -14.60 6.40 -0.99
C THR A 189 -14.63 4.92 -1.36
N TRP A 190 -15.73 4.25 -1.03
CA TRP A 190 -16.04 2.88 -1.44
C TRP A 190 -17.48 2.85 -1.98
N MET A 191 -17.67 2.27 -3.17
CA MET A 191 -18.97 2.19 -3.85
C MET A 191 -19.74 3.52 -3.88
N GLY A 192 -19.01 4.61 -4.13
CA GLY A 192 -19.62 5.96 -4.22
C GLY A 192 -19.96 6.61 -2.87
N ALA A 193 -19.78 5.91 -1.75
CA ALA A 193 -19.98 6.46 -0.41
C ALA A 193 -18.66 6.60 0.35
N ARG A 194 -18.57 7.63 1.17
CA ARG A 194 -17.41 7.91 2.00
C ARG A 194 -17.61 7.32 3.40
N TYR A 195 -16.67 6.50 3.84
CA TYR A 195 -16.70 5.86 5.14
C TYR A 195 -15.44 6.18 5.95
N ASP A 196 -15.58 6.32 7.27
CA ASP A 196 -14.45 6.25 8.18
C ASP A 196 -14.09 4.78 8.42
N ASN A 197 -12.97 4.37 7.87
CA ASN A 197 -12.44 3.02 8.00
C ASN A 197 -11.32 2.92 9.06
N GLY A 198 -11.08 3.99 9.84
CA GLY A 198 -10.08 3.99 10.89
C GLY A 198 -10.41 3.03 12.02
N GLY A 199 -9.39 2.59 12.75
CA GLY A 199 -9.55 1.74 13.93
C GLY A 199 -8.77 0.44 13.91
N LEU A 200 -9.06 -0.42 14.90
CA LEU A 200 -8.46 -1.74 15.06
C LEU A 200 -9.29 -2.82 14.39
N TYR A 201 -8.64 -3.61 13.56
CA TYR A 201 -9.18 -4.80 12.92
C TYR A 201 -8.49 -6.05 13.46
N VAL A 202 -9.29 -6.95 13.99
CA VAL A 202 -8.88 -8.32 14.34
C VAL A 202 -9.81 -9.23 13.53
N PRO A 203 -9.38 -9.74 12.38
CA PRO A 203 -10.24 -10.52 11.52
C PRO A 203 -10.94 -11.67 12.27
N PRO A 204 -12.25 -11.83 12.11
CA PRO A 204 -13.13 -11.32 11.05
C PRO A 204 -13.86 -10.00 11.34
N ALA A 205 -13.45 -9.21 12.31
CA ALA A 205 -14.19 -8.00 12.68
C ALA A 205 -13.26 -6.78 12.89
N ARG A 206 -13.87 -5.58 12.85
CA ARG A 206 -13.29 -4.35 13.36
C ARG A 206 -13.64 -4.25 14.83
N ALA A 207 -12.65 -4.40 15.73
CA ALA A 207 -12.84 -4.43 17.18
C ALA A 207 -13.12 -3.04 17.78
N PHE A 208 -12.57 -2.00 17.18
CA PHE A 208 -12.82 -0.59 17.50
C PHE A 208 -12.89 0.21 16.22
N GLY A 209 -13.78 1.21 16.16
CA GLY A 209 -13.80 2.21 15.12
C GLY A 209 -12.71 3.28 15.34
N ARG A 210 -12.99 4.51 14.91
CA ARG A 210 -12.04 5.61 15.07
C ARG A 210 -11.68 5.84 16.53
N ILE A 211 -10.43 6.25 16.78
CA ILE A 211 -9.95 6.70 18.08
C ILE A 211 -9.30 8.08 17.90
N ILE A 212 -9.86 9.08 18.57
CA ILE A 212 -9.39 10.45 18.52
C ILE A 212 -8.74 10.77 19.87
N VAL A 213 -7.55 11.38 19.84
CA VAL A 213 -6.86 11.89 21.01
C VAL A 213 -7.04 13.40 21.07
N GLU A 214 -7.59 13.88 22.19
CA GLU A 214 -7.70 15.32 22.48
C GLU A 214 -6.92 15.64 23.76
N ILE A 215 -6.40 16.87 23.85
CA ILE A 215 -5.65 17.35 25.02
C ILE A 215 -6.25 18.67 25.48
N SER A 216 -6.49 18.78 26.78
CA SER A 216 -6.77 20.05 27.46
C SER A 216 -5.57 20.41 28.34
N VAL A 217 -5.16 21.68 28.32
CA VAL A 217 -4.04 22.19 29.11
C VAL A 217 -4.60 23.20 30.11
N ASP A 218 -4.26 23.02 31.37
CA ASP A 218 -4.66 23.92 32.50
C ASP A 218 -6.17 24.26 32.47
N GLU A 219 -7.02 23.21 32.31
CA GLU A 219 -8.48 23.33 32.20
C GLU A 219 -9.01 24.10 30.98
N GLY A 220 -8.13 24.38 30.00
CA GLY A 220 -8.51 25.01 28.75
C GLY A 220 -9.33 24.15 27.82
N ALA A 221 -9.68 24.70 26.66
CA ALA A 221 -10.47 24.00 25.64
C ALA A 221 -9.74 22.73 25.11
N ARG A 222 -10.53 21.72 24.75
CA ARG A 222 -10.02 20.48 24.13
C ARG A 222 -9.47 20.78 22.75
N LYS A 223 -8.29 20.26 22.46
CA LYS A 223 -7.59 20.35 21.16
C LYS A 223 -7.33 18.97 20.62
N ARG A 224 -7.80 18.68 19.41
CA ARG A 224 -7.56 17.41 18.72
C ARG A 224 -6.10 17.30 18.32
N LEU A 225 -5.39 16.33 18.86
CA LEU A 225 -3.95 16.14 18.64
C LEU A 225 -3.55 16.06 17.15
N PRO A 226 -4.30 15.34 16.26
CA PRO A 226 -3.95 15.27 14.85
C PRO A 226 -3.94 16.61 14.09
N ASN A 227 -4.59 17.63 14.61
CA ASN A 227 -4.61 18.95 13.98
C ASN A 227 -3.32 19.77 14.23
N PHE A 228 -2.44 19.29 15.10
CA PHE A 228 -1.22 19.97 15.55
C PHE A 228 0.04 19.23 15.16
N VAL A 229 -0.02 18.43 14.11
CA VAL A 229 1.11 17.64 13.61
C VAL A 229 2.19 18.56 13.05
N MET A 230 3.43 18.39 13.52
CA MET A 230 4.63 19.07 13.05
C MET A 230 5.42 18.20 12.05
N SER A 231 5.47 16.90 12.31
CA SER A 231 6.14 15.94 11.45
C SER A 231 5.52 14.55 11.58
N SER A 232 5.68 13.74 10.53
CA SER A 232 5.19 12.38 10.50
C SER A 232 6.18 11.49 9.75
N ARG A 233 6.49 10.31 10.30
CA ARG A 233 7.41 9.34 9.74
C ARG A 233 6.85 7.92 9.87
N HIS A 234 6.68 7.26 8.75
CA HIS A 234 6.26 5.86 8.68
C HIS A 234 7.45 4.99 8.28
N GLU A 235 7.98 4.24 9.24
CA GLU A 235 9.10 3.32 9.03
C GLU A 235 9.17 2.24 10.11
N ASN A 236 9.89 1.17 9.81
CA ASN A 236 10.19 0.08 10.73
C ASN A 236 8.95 -0.47 11.46
N GLY A 237 7.83 -0.59 10.72
CA GLY A 237 6.57 -1.11 11.26
C GLY A 237 5.79 -0.15 12.16
N SER A 238 6.20 1.12 12.27
CA SER A 238 5.55 2.11 13.13
C SER A 238 5.32 3.44 12.43
N LEU A 239 4.30 4.18 12.89
CA LEU A 239 4.06 5.57 12.55
C LEU A 239 4.45 6.45 13.73
N CYS A 240 5.44 7.30 13.56
CA CYS A 240 5.87 8.29 14.53
C CYS A 240 5.44 9.69 14.09
N THR A 241 4.69 10.39 14.94
CA THR A 241 4.26 11.78 14.69
C THR A 241 4.67 12.69 15.83
N HIS A 242 5.07 13.91 15.51
CA HIS A 242 5.38 14.94 16.49
C HIS A 242 4.34 16.05 16.40
N HIS A 243 3.87 16.50 17.56
CA HIS A 243 2.84 17.51 17.68
C HIS A 243 3.28 18.60 18.65
N GLU A 244 2.78 19.82 18.47
CA GLU A 244 2.95 20.93 19.42
C GLU A 244 1.59 21.51 19.78
N VAL A 245 1.20 21.40 21.04
CA VAL A 245 -0.10 21.85 21.55
C VAL A 245 0.09 22.70 22.79
N ALA A 246 -0.17 24.01 22.69
CA ALA A 246 -0.11 24.96 23.80
C ALA A 246 1.24 24.90 24.59
N GLY A 247 2.36 24.81 23.86
CA GLY A 247 3.72 24.72 24.41
C GLY A 247 4.03 23.38 25.09
N ILE A 248 3.33 22.33 24.66
CA ILE A 248 3.62 20.94 25.01
C ILE A 248 3.99 20.21 23.73
N HIS A 249 5.16 19.58 23.72
CA HIS A 249 5.58 18.68 22.64
C HIS A 249 5.06 17.28 22.94
N VAL A 250 4.40 16.68 21.94
CA VAL A 250 3.90 15.31 22.05
C VAL A 250 4.50 14.48 20.92
N LYS A 251 5.33 13.52 21.30
CA LYS A 251 5.77 12.44 20.38
C LYS A 251 4.79 11.29 20.50
N ARG A 252 4.19 10.92 19.38
CA ARG A 252 3.25 9.80 19.28
C ARG A 252 3.86 8.70 18.44
N THR A 253 3.90 7.47 18.96
CA THR A 253 4.34 6.27 18.23
C THR A 253 3.20 5.27 18.20
N LEU A 254 2.79 4.86 17.00
CA LEU A 254 1.66 3.97 16.75
C LEU A 254 2.15 2.73 15.97
N PHE A 255 1.82 1.52 16.43
CA PHE A 255 2.20 0.27 15.79
C PHE A 255 1.28 -0.89 16.18
N VAL A 256 1.39 -1.99 15.41
CA VAL A 256 0.74 -3.28 15.68
C VAL A 256 1.84 -4.30 15.94
N PRO A 257 1.84 -4.99 17.08
CA PRO A 257 2.81 -6.07 17.35
C PRO A 257 2.61 -7.22 16.37
N ILE A 258 3.69 -7.92 16.02
CA ILE A 258 3.70 -8.92 14.94
C ILE A 258 2.73 -10.08 15.20
N GLU A 259 2.73 -10.64 16.40
CA GLU A 259 1.97 -11.87 16.73
C GLU A 259 0.76 -11.65 17.64
N ASN A 260 0.40 -10.40 17.93
CA ASN A 260 -0.67 -10.07 18.85
C ASN A 260 -1.95 -9.58 18.13
N LYS A 261 -3.09 -9.72 18.82
CA LYS A 261 -4.41 -9.27 18.33
C LYS A 261 -4.75 -7.86 18.83
N GLY A 262 -3.84 -6.89 18.67
CA GLY A 262 -4.07 -5.56 19.20
C GLY A 262 -3.13 -4.50 18.61
N PHE A 263 -3.21 -3.30 19.17
CA PHE A 263 -2.35 -2.17 18.80
C PHE A 263 -1.83 -1.44 20.04
N ILE A 264 -0.77 -0.66 19.85
CA ILE A 264 -0.15 0.17 20.87
C ILE A 264 0.05 1.58 20.30
N GLN A 265 -0.33 2.58 21.10
CA GLN A 265 -0.08 3.99 20.83
C GLN A 265 0.63 4.61 22.03
N ILE A 266 1.91 4.90 21.90
CA ILE A 266 2.73 5.55 22.93
C ILE A 266 2.69 7.05 22.74
N LEU A 267 2.40 7.80 23.78
CA LEU A 267 2.42 9.25 23.84
C LEU A 267 3.48 9.71 24.84
N ASN A 268 4.49 10.43 24.39
CA ASN A 268 5.51 11.05 25.22
C ASN A 268 5.29 12.56 25.24
N PHE A 269 5.14 13.12 26.42
CA PHE A 269 4.83 14.53 26.66
C PHE A 269 6.04 15.24 27.26
N ASP A 270 6.47 16.33 26.62
CA ASP A 270 7.55 17.21 27.09
C ASP A 270 7.06 18.64 27.11
N VAL A 271 7.45 19.39 28.17
CA VAL A 271 7.24 20.84 28.24
C VAL A 271 8.50 21.53 27.78
N GLU A 272 8.36 22.48 26.84
CA GLU A 272 9.48 23.26 26.35
C GLU A 272 10.20 24.02 27.46
N LYS A 273 11.54 23.94 27.48
CA LYS A 273 12.33 24.79 28.39
C LYS A 273 12.20 26.24 27.94
N ASN A 274 11.70 27.10 28.83
CA ASN A 274 11.76 28.55 28.59
C ASN A 274 13.23 28.96 28.55
N ASN A 275 13.75 29.23 27.34
CA ASN A 275 15.05 29.88 27.13
C ASN A 275 14.91 31.37 27.44
N GLU A 276 14.59 31.71 28.67
CA GLU A 276 14.76 33.09 29.16
C GLU A 276 16.25 33.33 29.46
N LEU A 277 16.95 33.86 28.46
CA LEU A 277 18.34 34.32 28.58
C LEU A 277 18.53 35.49 29.57
N PHE A 278 17.46 36.03 30.14
CA PHE A 278 17.49 37.20 31.04
C PHE A 278 16.37 37.14 32.11
N SER A 279 16.46 36.29 33.11
CA SER A 279 15.84 36.60 34.40
C SER A 279 16.59 35.95 35.54
N SER A 280 17.05 36.81 36.42
CA SER A 280 17.70 36.50 37.70
C SER A 280 16.73 35.87 38.69
N ASN A 281 17.19 34.80 39.34
CA ASN A 281 16.76 34.34 40.65
C ASN A 281 15.26 34.08 40.90
N THR A 282 14.75 32.95 40.44
CA THR A 282 13.95 31.99 41.22
C THR A 282 13.60 30.82 40.29
N LYS A 283 14.28 29.68 40.43
CA LYS A 283 13.92 28.42 39.71
C LYS A 283 12.58 27.86 40.26
N LYS A 284 11.46 28.39 39.83
CA LYS A 284 10.19 27.70 39.90
C LYS A 284 10.04 26.88 38.59
N HIS A 285 10.32 25.58 38.63
CA HIS A 285 9.95 24.69 37.53
C HIS A 285 8.45 24.89 37.28
N SER A 286 8.10 25.29 36.04
CA SER A 286 6.69 25.46 35.67
C SER A 286 6.06 24.07 35.60
N LYS A 287 5.08 23.80 36.42
CA LYS A 287 4.24 22.61 36.34
C LYS A 287 3.05 22.93 35.44
N LYS A 288 2.76 22.09 34.46
CA LYS A 288 1.53 22.14 33.66
C LYS A 288 0.67 20.93 33.96
N LYS A 289 -0.64 21.13 34.07
CA LYS A 289 -1.61 20.03 34.14
C LYS A 289 -2.23 19.83 32.78
N ILE A 290 -2.20 18.59 32.32
CA ILE A 290 -2.89 18.21 31.08
C ILE A 290 -3.93 17.14 31.39
N ARG A 291 -5.01 17.19 30.63
CA ARG A 291 -5.97 16.09 30.56
C ARG A 291 -5.95 15.52 29.15
N VAL A 292 -5.64 14.23 29.05
CA VAL A 292 -5.66 13.47 27.80
C VAL A 292 -7.00 12.77 27.69
N HIS A 293 -7.72 13.01 26.59
CA HIS A 293 -9.01 12.42 26.30
C HIS A 293 -8.87 11.45 25.12
N PHE A 294 -9.31 10.22 25.30
CA PHE A 294 -9.45 9.22 24.25
C PHE A 294 -10.94 9.07 23.92
N LEU A 295 -11.34 9.55 22.74
CA LEU A 295 -12.68 9.40 22.20
C LEU A 295 -12.68 8.17 21.28
N ILE A 296 -13.44 7.15 21.64
CA ILE A 296 -13.39 5.83 21.02
C ILE A 296 -14.75 5.48 20.45
N ASP A 297 -14.81 5.20 19.15
CA ASP A 297 -15.99 4.57 18.53
C ASP A 297 -15.98 3.09 18.89
N GLY A 298 -16.87 2.69 19.77
CA GLY A 298 -17.05 1.32 20.26
C GLY A 298 -17.85 0.43 19.32
N ASN A 299 -18.20 0.88 18.11
CA ASN A 299 -18.93 0.07 17.15
C ASN A 299 -18.06 -1.06 16.60
N ILE A 300 -18.31 -2.27 17.05
CA ILE A 300 -17.75 -3.49 16.48
C ILE A 300 -18.54 -3.84 15.21
N THR A 301 -17.86 -3.93 14.08
CA THR A 301 -18.49 -4.22 12.77
C THR A 301 -17.83 -5.43 12.12
N SER A 302 -18.63 -6.27 11.46
CA SER A 302 -18.07 -7.31 10.60
C SER A 302 -17.56 -6.71 9.28
N TYR A 303 -16.63 -7.41 8.62
CA TYR A 303 -16.16 -7.01 7.32
C TYR A 303 -17.29 -6.85 6.30
N GLY A 304 -17.29 -5.71 5.70
CA GLY A 304 -17.80 -5.50 4.34
C GLY A 304 -19.20 -5.07 4.17
N LEU A 305 -20.05 -4.77 5.12
CA LEU A 305 -21.35 -4.24 4.67
C LEU A 305 -22.39 -4.15 5.74
N ALA A 306 -22.56 -3.58 6.60
CA ALA A 306 -23.63 -3.28 7.50
C ALA A 306 -23.18 -3.37 8.95
N ALA A 307 -23.36 -2.27 9.62
CA ALA A 307 -23.57 -2.31 11.06
C ALA A 307 -24.52 -3.47 11.34
N ILE A 308 -24.00 -4.56 11.84
CA ILE A 308 -24.86 -5.58 12.38
C ILE A 308 -25.51 -4.89 13.59
N SER A 309 -26.74 -4.41 13.46
CA SER A 309 -27.47 -3.63 14.46
C SER A 309 -27.51 -4.43 15.77
N GLN A 310 -27.06 -3.85 16.93
CA GLN A 310 -26.74 -4.65 18.07
C GLN A 310 -26.77 -3.91 19.36
N SER A 311 -27.04 -4.64 20.40
CA SER A 311 -26.79 -4.20 21.75
C SER A 311 -25.31 -4.38 22.06
N ASN A 312 -24.57 -3.30 22.20
CA ASN A 312 -23.21 -3.30 22.74
C ASN A 312 -23.28 -3.19 24.26
N PHE A 313 -22.50 -4.01 24.94
CA PHE A 313 -22.33 -3.94 26.39
C PHE A 313 -20.90 -3.50 26.69
N SER A 314 -20.77 -2.51 27.55
CA SER A 314 -19.47 -2.08 28.03
C SER A 314 -19.29 -2.40 29.51
N LYS A 315 -18.06 -2.79 29.91
CA LYS A 315 -17.71 -3.07 31.30
C LYS A 315 -16.33 -2.53 31.60
N TYR A 316 -16.22 -1.70 32.65
CA TYR A 316 -14.93 -1.23 33.14
C TYR A 316 -14.37 -2.17 34.21
N TYR A 317 -13.14 -2.66 33.99
CA TYR A 317 -12.38 -3.50 34.91
C TYR A 317 -11.43 -2.64 35.73
N LYS A 318 -11.81 -2.34 36.98
CA LYS A 318 -11.05 -1.45 37.89
C LYS A 318 -9.63 -1.97 38.18
N SER A 319 -9.46 -3.28 38.36
CA SER A 319 -8.16 -3.92 38.62
C SER A 319 -7.17 -3.73 37.49
N GLU A 320 -7.63 -3.81 36.27
CA GLU A 320 -6.82 -3.75 35.06
C GLU A 320 -6.82 -2.36 34.40
N ASN A 321 -7.65 -1.44 34.91
CA ASN A 321 -7.79 -0.08 34.38
C ASN A 321 -8.10 -0.08 32.87
N CYS A 322 -9.07 -0.89 32.47
CA CYS A 322 -9.47 -1.02 31.07
C CYS A 322 -10.97 -1.12 30.91
N LEU A 323 -11.46 -0.76 29.73
CA LEU A 323 -12.83 -0.88 29.28
C LEU A 323 -12.94 -2.03 28.29
N GLN A 324 -13.87 -2.95 28.51
CA GLN A 324 -14.19 -4.01 27.57
C GLN A 324 -15.56 -3.78 26.96
N ILE A 325 -15.64 -3.94 25.65
CA ILE A 325 -16.86 -3.86 24.85
C ILE A 325 -17.18 -5.27 24.35
N ARG A 326 -18.46 -5.60 24.31
CA ARG A 326 -18.98 -6.84 23.76
C ARG A 326 -20.09 -6.55 22.77
N THR A 327 -20.04 -7.18 21.63
CA THR A 327 -21.10 -7.15 20.61
C THR A 327 -21.63 -8.55 20.35
N ILE A 328 -22.93 -8.69 20.20
CA ILE A 328 -23.60 -9.93 19.85
C ILE A 328 -24.15 -9.82 18.45
N ALA A 329 -23.75 -10.68 17.52
CA ALA A 329 -24.29 -10.71 16.17
C ALA A 329 -25.79 -11.08 16.16
N LYS A 330 -26.56 -10.51 15.23
CA LYS A 330 -28.04 -10.52 15.16
C LYS A 330 -28.72 -11.91 15.16
N LYS A 331 -27.96 -12.99 15.07
CA LYS A 331 -28.49 -14.39 15.16
C LYS A 331 -27.88 -15.18 16.32
N GLY A 332 -27.23 -14.54 17.30
CA GLY A 332 -26.71 -15.21 18.49
C GLY A 332 -25.51 -16.14 18.24
N VAL A 333 -24.92 -16.11 17.03
CA VAL A 333 -23.93 -17.11 16.61
C VAL A 333 -22.50 -16.65 16.78
N ALA A 334 -22.24 -15.34 16.87
CA ALA A 334 -20.89 -14.83 17.07
C ALA A 334 -20.86 -13.69 18.09
N HIS A 335 -19.90 -13.76 18.99
CA HIS A 335 -19.58 -12.70 19.93
C HIS A 335 -18.24 -12.10 19.54
N TYR A 336 -18.14 -10.77 19.56
CA TYR A 336 -16.90 -10.06 19.35
C TYR A 336 -16.59 -9.22 20.59
N PHE A 337 -15.33 -9.13 20.93
CA PHE A 337 -14.86 -8.42 22.10
C PHE A 337 -13.74 -7.44 21.71
N GLY A 338 -13.79 -6.26 22.30
CA GLY A 338 -12.70 -5.29 22.25
C GLY A 338 -12.36 -4.84 23.67
N THR A 339 -11.08 -4.82 24.02
CA THR A 339 -10.60 -4.33 25.32
C THR A 339 -9.62 -3.18 25.08
N ILE A 340 -9.83 -2.04 25.73
CA ILE A 340 -8.98 -0.85 25.58
C ILE A 340 -8.69 -0.20 26.94
N GLY A 341 -7.47 0.25 27.14
CA GLY A 341 -7.01 0.91 28.36
C GLY A 341 -5.60 1.44 28.20
N ILE A 342 -4.98 1.77 29.32
CA ILE A 342 -3.66 2.43 29.32
C ILE A 342 -2.60 1.68 30.14
N SER A 343 -1.34 2.03 29.84
CA SER A 343 -0.17 1.84 30.72
C SER A 343 0.40 3.22 31.09
N PRO A 344 0.80 3.48 32.35
CA PRO A 344 0.78 2.56 33.50
C PRO A 344 -0.64 2.37 34.10
N LYS A 345 -0.97 1.15 34.47
CA LYS A 345 -2.30 0.80 35.04
C LYS A 345 -2.63 1.50 36.37
N THR A 346 -1.62 2.07 37.00
CA THR A 346 -1.77 2.84 38.25
C THR A 346 -2.41 4.20 38.04
N LEU A 347 -2.30 4.78 36.86
CA LEU A 347 -2.95 6.04 36.51
C LEU A 347 -4.45 5.81 36.30
N LYS A 348 -5.28 6.26 37.24
CA LYS A 348 -6.73 6.06 37.15
C LYS A 348 -7.38 7.09 36.24
N PRO A 349 -8.44 6.74 35.52
CA PRO A 349 -9.17 7.69 34.69
C PRO A 349 -9.84 8.75 35.58
N SER A 350 -9.74 10.00 35.20
CA SER A 350 -10.48 11.11 35.79
C SER A 350 -11.93 11.16 35.28
N LYS A 351 -12.20 10.57 34.14
CA LYS A 351 -13.52 10.47 33.55
C LYS A 351 -13.67 9.18 32.70
N ILE A 352 -14.80 8.52 32.83
CA ILE A 352 -15.26 7.43 31.99
C ILE A 352 -16.68 7.78 31.54
N LEU A 353 -16.89 7.87 30.23
CA LEU A 353 -18.24 7.95 29.65
C LEU A 353 -18.48 6.74 28.76
N THR A 354 -19.67 6.18 28.86
CA THR A 354 -20.16 5.11 28.00
C THR A 354 -21.53 5.54 27.55
N ASP A 355 -21.67 5.96 26.28
CA ASP A 355 -22.96 6.25 25.70
C ASP A 355 -23.54 4.97 25.10
N SER A 356 -24.71 4.55 25.58
CA SER A 356 -25.39 3.34 25.13
C SER A 356 -26.16 3.54 23.81
N PHE A 357 -26.38 4.77 23.38
CA PHE A 357 -27.12 5.07 22.13
C PHE A 357 -26.20 5.13 20.92
N ASP A 358 -25.06 5.84 21.00
CA ASP A 358 -24.16 6.05 19.87
C ASP A 358 -22.90 5.17 19.95
N ASN A 359 -22.74 4.37 21.02
CA ASN A 359 -21.55 3.56 21.32
C ASN A 359 -20.25 4.36 21.41
N ASP A 360 -20.33 5.67 21.59
CA ASP A 360 -19.18 6.52 21.81
C ASP A 360 -18.70 6.38 23.26
N LEU A 361 -17.41 6.14 23.41
CA LEU A 361 -16.75 5.95 24.69
C LEU A 361 -15.71 7.03 24.89
N GLU A 362 -15.56 7.51 26.12
CA GLU A 362 -14.48 8.43 26.47
C GLU A 362 -13.73 7.93 27.71
N LEU A 363 -12.41 7.87 27.60
CA LEU A 363 -11.49 7.69 28.73
C LEU A 363 -10.62 8.93 28.84
N SER A 364 -10.60 9.57 30.02
CA SER A 364 -9.80 10.76 30.27
C SER A 364 -8.85 10.57 31.44
N TYR A 365 -7.63 11.10 31.33
CA TYR A 365 -6.56 10.94 32.33
C TYR A 365 -5.87 12.26 32.60
N ASP A 366 -5.69 12.61 33.89
CA ASP A 366 -4.98 13.81 34.34
C ASP A 366 -3.50 13.49 34.55
N ILE A 367 -2.62 14.30 33.97
CA ILE A 367 -1.17 14.15 34.02
C ILE A 367 -0.54 15.48 34.43
N GLU A 368 0.35 15.46 35.40
CA GLU A 368 1.19 16.61 35.77
C GLU A 368 2.52 16.51 35.00
N LEU A 369 2.85 17.55 34.25
CA LEU A 369 4.09 17.68 33.48
C LEU A 369 5.01 18.65 34.25
N GLU A 370 6.29 18.32 34.31
CA GLU A 370 7.36 19.16 34.88
C GLU A 370 8.38 19.45 33.75
N GLU A 371 8.83 20.69 33.70
CA GLU A 371 9.83 21.13 32.71
C GLU A 371 11.09 20.24 32.76
N GLY A 372 11.50 19.74 31.63
CA GLY A 372 12.66 18.86 31.47
C GLY A 372 12.45 17.40 31.84
N LEU A 373 11.23 16.99 32.22
CA LEU A 373 10.87 15.59 32.45
C LEU A 373 9.83 15.10 31.43
N THR A 374 10.18 14.04 30.72
CA THR A 374 9.26 13.37 29.79
C THR A 374 8.27 12.49 30.57
N LYS A 375 6.98 12.61 30.31
CA LYS A 375 5.95 11.70 30.80
C LYS A 375 5.45 10.82 29.65
N GLU A 376 5.33 9.53 29.91
CA GLU A 376 4.84 8.55 28.94
C GLU A 376 3.47 8.01 29.35
N LEU A 377 2.59 7.88 28.34
CA LEU A 377 1.30 7.23 28.43
C LEU A 377 1.11 6.35 27.20
N ALA A 378 0.82 5.07 27.38
CA ALA A 378 0.51 4.18 26.26
C ALA A 378 -0.96 3.80 26.27
N LEU A 379 -1.67 4.02 25.14
CA LEU A 379 -3.00 3.48 24.90
C LEU A 379 -2.84 2.12 24.21
N ILE A 380 -3.48 1.10 24.77
CA ILE A 380 -3.45 -0.28 24.27
C ILE A 380 -4.87 -0.71 23.94
N GLY A 381 -5.07 -1.29 22.76
CA GLY A 381 -6.32 -1.93 22.37
C GLY A 381 -6.07 -3.36 21.91
N ALA A 382 -6.97 -4.27 22.30
CA ALA A 382 -6.98 -5.66 21.88
C ALA A 382 -8.37 -6.06 21.39
N GLY A 383 -8.44 -7.06 20.51
CA GLY A 383 -9.70 -7.63 20.03
C GLY A 383 -9.67 -9.16 20.01
N ASP A 384 -10.82 -9.78 20.21
CA ASP A 384 -10.97 -11.23 20.09
C ASP A 384 -12.42 -11.59 19.73
N PHE A 385 -12.62 -12.76 19.15
CA PHE A 385 -13.95 -13.28 18.80
C PHE A 385 -14.24 -14.64 19.47
N THR A 386 -13.35 -15.12 20.32
CA THR A 386 -13.48 -16.39 21.01
C THR A 386 -14.15 -16.22 22.38
N SER A 387 -13.55 -15.37 23.24
CA SER A 387 -14.12 -15.10 24.56
C SER A 387 -13.71 -13.72 25.10
N ALA A 388 -14.51 -13.22 26.03
CA ALA A 388 -14.22 -12.00 26.80
C ALA A 388 -12.91 -12.11 27.59
N GLN A 389 -12.65 -13.31 28.13
CA GLN A 389 -11.44 -13.54 28.94
C GLN A 389 -10.18 -13.54 28.06
N GLU A 390 -10.20 -14.22 26.93
CA GLU A 390 -9.06 -14.23 26.00
C GLU A 390 -8.74 -12.81 25.49
N CYS A 391 -9.78 -12.01 25.20
CA CYS A 391 -9.58 -10.62 24.82
C CYS A 391 -8.95 -9.79 25.95
N LEU A 392 -9.35 -10.04 27.22
CA LEU A 392 -8.76 -9.36 28.38
C LEU A 392 -7.32 -9.82 28.63
N ASP A 393 -7.05 -11.10 28.52
CA ASP A 393 -5.71 -11.68 28.70
C ASP A 393 -4.74 -11.18 27.61
N GLU A 394 -5.19 -11.07 26.38
CA GLU A 394 -4.41 -10.48 25.28
C GLU A 394 -4.10 -9.00 25.54
N TYR A 395 -5.10 -8.23 26.02
CA TYR A 395 -4.87 -6.84 26.41
C TYR A 395 -3.82 -6.73 27.53
N ILE A 396 -3.93 -7.55 28.58
CA ILE A 396 -2.97 -7.56 29.70
C ILE A 396 -1.57 -7.91 29.21
N ASN A 397 -1.46 -8.92 28.36
CA ASN A 397 -0.17 -9.32 27.77
C ASN A 397 0.48 -8.18 26.98
N ILE A 398 -0.28 -7.52 26.09
CA ILE A 398 0.23 -6.39 25.32
C ILE A 398 0.62 -5.23 26.23
N ARG A 399 -0.22 -4.86 27.22
CA ARG A 399 0.01 -3.75 28.14
C ARG A 399 1.29 -3.95 28.96
N ASP A 400 1.48 -5.15 29.49
CA ASP A 400 2.60 -5.42 30.39
C ASP A 400 3.93 -5.59 29.64
N ASN A 401 3.88 -5.79 28.30
CA ASN A 401 5.05 -6.03 27.44
C ASN A 401 5.23 -4.97 26.33
N TYR A 402 4.49 -3.86 26.31
CA TYR A 402 4.41 -2.97 25.12
C TYR A 402 5.75 -2.42 24.64
N GLN A 403 6.70 -2.12 25.54
CA GLN A 403 8.03 -1.63 25.15
C GLN A 403 8.87 -2.73 24.50
N LYS A 404 8.82 -3.96 25.02
CA LYS A 404 9.46 -5.13 24.42
C LYS A 404 8.87 -5.42 23.03
N LEU A 405 7.55 -5.40 22.93
CA LEU A 405 6.82 -5.59 21.66
C LEU A 405 7.15 -4.51 20.63
N TYR A 406 7.39 -3.28 21.06
CA TYR A 406 7.86 -2.20 20.18
C TYR A 406 9.24 -2.52 19.60
N GLN A 407 10.19 -2.93 20.45
CA GLN A 407 11.54 -3.26 19.98
C GLN A 407 11.51 -4.47 19.05
N GLU A 408 10.77 -5.52 19.40
CA GLU A 408 10.61 -6.72 18.56
C GLU A 408 10.00 -6.39 17.18
N THR A 409 8.97 -5.52 17.14
CA THR A 409 8.37 -5.07 15.88
C THR A 409 9.37 -4.30 15.02
N LYS A 410 10.10 -3.39 15.62
CA LYS A 410 11.14 -2.60 14.94
C LYS A 410 12.26 -3.48 14.38
N ASP A 411 12.76 -4.41 15.20
CA ASP A 411 13.84 -5.33 14.78
C ASP A 411 13.37 -6.28 13.68
N HIS A 412 12.14 -6.76 13.75
CA HIS A 412 11.53 -7.58 12.71
C HIS A 412 11.53 -6.84 11.34
N HIS A 413 11.02 -5.61 11.30
CA HIS A 413 10.98 -4.82 10.06
C HIS A 413 12.37 -4.41 9.55
N ASN A 414 13.31 -4.13 10.45
CA ASN A 414 14.70 -3.87 10.08
C ASN A 414 15.33 -5.12 9.44
N ASN A 415 15.12 -6.30 10.03
CA ASN A 415 15.65 -7.56 9.53
C ASN A 415 15.10 -7.89 8.14
N ILE A 416 13.79 -7.70 7.90
CA ILE A 416 13.19 -7.89 6.58
C ILE A 416 13.79 -6.94 5.56
N SER A 417 13.97 -5.68 5.93
CA SER A 417 14.62 -4.70 5.05
C SER A 417 16.05 -5.12 4.69
N ALA A 418 16.80 -5.65 5.66
CA ALA A 418 18.19 -6.08 5.48
C ALA A 418 18.34 -7.49 4.85
N SER A 419 17.35 -8.38 5.04
CA SER A 419 17.38 -9.78 4.62
C SER A 419 16.60 -10.09 3.34
N SER A 420 16.54 -9.17 2.39
CA SER A 420 15.83 -9.36 1.12
C SER A 420 16.45 -8.52 0.01
N PHE A 421 16.09 -8.80 -1.25
CA PHE A 421 16.58 -8.03 -2.41
C PHE A 421 16.60 -6.52 -2.13
N THR A 422 17.76 -5.91 -2.28
CA THR A 422 17.99 -4.48 -2.00
C THR A 422 18.82 -3.86 -3.11
N ILE A 423 18.52 -2.62 -3.48
CA ILE A 423 19.29 -1.81 -4.42
C ILE A 423 20.08 -0.79 -3.60
N HIS A 424 21.41 -0.78 -3.78
CA HIS A 424 22.28 0.25 -3.24
C HIS A 424 22.61 1.27 -4.32
N HIS A 425 22.62 2.54 -4.00
CA HIS A 425 22.97 3.62 -4.92
C HIS A 425 24.30 4.27 -4.54
N ALA A 426 25.04 4.72 -5.56
CA ALA A 426 26.25 5.49 -5.35
C ALA A 426 25.90 6.96 -5.12
N PRO A 427 26.66 7.72 -4.29
CA PRO A 427 26.47 9.15 -4.14
C PRO A 427 26.97 9.87 -5.40
N SER A 428 26.14 10.01 -6.41
CA SER A 428 26.41 10.78 -7.62
C SER A 428 25.17 11.62 -8.01
N SER A 429 25.39 12.74 -8.66
CA SER A 429 24.35 13.71 -9.04
C SER A 429 23.74 13.45 -10.44
N SER A 430 23.98 12.30 -11.07
CA SER A 430 23.47 12.00 -12.40
C SER A 430 21.94 11.74 -12.39
N ILE A 431 21.26 12.04 -13.51
CA ILE A 431 19.83 11.75 -13.70
C ILE A 431 19.57 10.25 -13.54
N SER A 432 20.46 9.42 -14.11
CA SER A 432 20.39 7.96 -14.00
C SER A 432 20.42 7.50 -12.54
N ASN A 433 21.27 8.11 -11.70
CA ASN A 433 21.30 7.81 -10.26
C ASN A 433 19.99 8.22 -9.55
N SER A 434 19.38 9.35 -9.93
CA SER A 434 18.10 9.79 -9.34
C SER A 434 16.95 8.78 -9.56
N VAL A 435 16.92 8.13 -10.73
CA VAL A 435 15.97 7.06 -11.02
C VAL A 435 16.21 5.84 -10.13
N ILE A 436 17.47 5.42 -9.98
CA ILE A 436 17.83 4.29 -9.11
C ILE A 436 17.49 4.59 -7.64
N ILE A 437 17.76 5.79 -7.14
CA ILE A 437 17.36 6.23 -5.80
C ILE A 437 15.85 6.13 -5.62
N LYS A 438 15.06 6.60 -6.60
CA LYS A 438 13.59 6.48 -6.59
C LYS A 438 13.15 5.02 -6.51
N LEU A 439 13.69 4.15 -7.36
CA LEU A 439 13.35 2.72 -7.36
C LEU A 439 13.75 2.03 -6.05
N ALA A 440 14.93 2.34 -5.50
CA ALA A 440 15.40 1.82 -4.22
C ALA A 440 14.51 2.25 -3.05
N LYS A 441 14.10 3.52 -3.02
CA LYS A 441 13.16 4.07 -2.01
C LYS A 441 11.79 3.39 -2.09
N ALA A 442 11.25 3.22 -3.29
CA ALA A 442 9.99 2.50 -3.51
C ALA A 442 10.10 1.02 -3.10
N LEU A 443 11.20 0.35 -3.42
CA LEU A 443 11.46 -1.04 -3.03
C LEU A 443 11.47 -1.21 -1.50
N LYS A 444 12.14 -0.31 -0.76
CA LYS A 444 12.13 -0.33 0.70
C LYS A 444 10.72 -0.26 1.27
N LYS A 445 9.88 0.65 0.74
CA LYS A 445 8.48 0.78 1.14
C LYS A 445 7.64 -0.44 0.73
N ALA A 446 7.85 -0.97 -0.46
CA ALA A 446 7.17 -2.17 -0.96
C ALA A 446 7.43 -3.41 -0.10
N LYS A 447 8.66 -3.60 0.39
CA LYS A 447 8.99 -4.68 1.33
C LYS A 447 8.17 -4.60 2.62
N THR A 448 8.07 -3.42 3.22
CA THR A 448 7.25 -3.18 4.41
C THR A 448 5.77 -3.46 4.11
N ALA A 449 5.28 -3.01 2.96
CA ALA A 449 3.90 -3.22 2.52
C ALA A 449 3.56 -4.72 2.34
N LEU A 450 4.46 -5.50 1.72
CA LEU A 450 4.30 -6.95 1.62
C LEU A 450 4.33 -7.63 3.00
N GLU A 451 5.15 -7.14 3.93
CA GLU A 451 5.14 -7.67 5.29
C GLU A 451 3.81 -7.44 6.01
N TYR A 452 3.18 -6.28 5.83
CA TYR A 452 1.85 -6.00 6.36
C TYR A 452 0.73 -6.87 5.81
N LEU A 453 0.92 -7.45 4.62
CA LEU A 453 -0.05 -8.32 3.98
C LEU A 453 0.07 -9.80 4.36
N LYS A 454 1.15 -10.18 5.04
CA LYS A 454 1.26 -11.53 5.62
C LYS A 454 0.29 -11.67 6.78
N ALA A 455 -0.43 -12.75 6.81
CA ALA A 455 -1.46 -13.01 7.80
C ALA A 455 -1.41 -14.44 8.33
N ASN A 456 -1.81 -14.59 9.59
CA ASN A 456 -2.01 -15.88 10.23
C ASN A 456 -3.25 -15.78 11.13
N TYR A 457 -4.41 -15.63 10.49
CA TYR A 457 -5.67 -15.51 11.21
C TYR A 457 -6.11 -16.87 11.73
N ASP A 458 -6.63 -16.87 12.94
CA ASP A 458 -7.02 -18.09 13.65
C ASP A 458 -7.85 -19.03 12.75
N ASN A 459 -7.46 -20.31 12.70
CA ASN A 459 -8.05 -21.38 11.90
C ASN A 459 -7.86 -21.31 10.38
N LEU A 460 -7.27 -20.26 9.82
CA LEU A 460 -7.00 -20.17 8.39
C LEU A 460 -5.58 -20.65 8.03
N GLY A 461 -4.65 -20.62 9.00
CA GLY A 461 -3.23 -20.83 8.75
C GLY A 461 -2.57 -19.61 8.10
N GLU A 462 -1.30 -19.72 7.75
CA GLU A 462 -0.59 -18.64 7.09
C GLU A 462 -1.12 -18.38 5.68
N GLY A 463 -1.20 -17.09 5.34
CA GLY A 463 -1.71 -16.63 4.04
C GLY A 463 -1.29 -15.20 3.74
N ILE A 464 -1.77 -14.71 2.63
CA ILE A 464 -1.61 -13.33 2.17
C ILE A 464 -2.99 -12.69 2.14
N SER A 465 -3.18 -11.62 2.91
CA SER A 465 -4.37 -10.78 2.77
C SER A 465 -4.38 -10.18 1.36
N ALA A 466 -5.47 -10.35 0.62
CA ALA A 466 -5.55 -9.85 -0.76
C ALA A 466 -5.37 -8.33 -0.81
N GLY A 467 -6.09 -7.63 0.08
CA GLY A 467 -5.96 -6.19 0.20
C GLY A 467 -6.55 -5.66 1.51
N LEU A 468 -5.86 -4.71 2.12
CA LEU A 468 -6.31 -4.11 3.37
C LEU A 468 -6.89 -2.71 3.14
N PRO A 469 -7.97 -2.39 3.86
CA PRO A 469 -8.62 -3.17 4.92
C PRO A 469 -9.80 -4.05 4.46
N ARG A 470 -10.17 -4.06 3.18
CA ARG A 470 -11.45 -4.63 2.71
C ARG A 470 -11.38 -6.14 2.44
N PHE A 471 -10.24 -6.65 1.97
CA PHE A 471 -10.04 -8.04 1.57
C PHE A 471 -8.96 -8.73 2.41
N PRO A 472 -9.16 -8.89 3.74
CA PRO A 472 -8.18 -9.58 4.59
C PRO A 472 -8.12 -11.08 4.34
N ASN A 473 -9.14 -11.66 3.68
CA ASN A 473 -9.19 -13.07 3.31
C ASN A 473 -8.12 -13.42 2.28
N TYR A 474 -7.77 -14.70 2.19
CA TYR A 474 -6.74 -15.18 1.27
C TYR A 474 -7.38 -15.54 -0.07
N TRP A 475 -7.34 -14.63 -1.00
CA TRP A 475 -7.81 -14.85 -2.37
C TRP A 475 -6.70 -15.51 -3.20
N ALA A 476 -7.03 -16.60 -3.89
CA ALA A 476 -6.03 -17.36 -4.63
C ALA A 476 -5.40 -16.55 -5.77
N ARG A 477 -6.17 -15.72 -6.46
CA ARG A 477 -5.69 -14.85 -7.53
C ARG A 477 -4.66 -13.86 -7.02
N ASP A 478 -5.01 -13.13 -5.97
CA ASP A 478 -4.13 -12.16 -5.33
C ASP A 478 -2.87 -12.82 -4.78
N THR A 479 -3.05 -13.97 -4.13
CA THR A 479 -1.95 -14.79 -3.60
C THR A 479 -1.00 -15.22 -4.71
N GLY A 480 -1.52 -15.77 -5.82
CA GLY A 480 -0.72 -16.27 -6.93
C GLY A 480 0.14 -15.18 -7.58
N TRP A 481 -0.44 -14.01 -7.85
CA TRP A 481 0.32 -12.87 -8.35
C TRP A 481 1.31 -12.30 -7.33
N SER A 482 0.96 -12.26 -6.05
CA SER A 482 1.80 -11.71 -4.99
C SER A 482 2.99 -12.60 -4.65
N LEU A 483 2.85 -13.93 -4.77
CA LEU A 483 3.92 -14.89 -4.54
C LEU A 483 5.15 -14.59 -5.42
N ARG A 484 4.97 -13.98 -6.61
CA ARG A 484 6.08 -13.51 -7.44
C ARG A 484 6.98 -12.54 -6.67
N GLY A 485 6.41 -11.61 -5.91
CA GLY A 485 7.17 -10.68 -5.06
C GLY A 485 7.85 -11.34 -3.86
N TYR A 486 7.14 -12.20 -3.13
CA TYR A 486 7.70 -12.88 -1.96
C TYR A 486 8.87 -13.82 -2.31
N LEU A 487 8.72 -14.61 -3.37
CA LEU A 487 9.78 -15.49 -3.88
C LEU A 487 10.98 -14.67 -4.40
N SER A 488 10.71 -13.52 -5.04
CA SER A 488 11.76 -12.58 -5.48
C SER A 488 12.58 -12.01 -4.32
N MET A 489 11.98 -11.93 -3.14
CA MET A 489 12.68 -11.50 -1.91
C MET A 489 13.41 -12.65 -1.19
N GLY A 490 13.37 -13.87 -1.71
CA GLY A 490 13.97 -15.06 -1.05
C GLY A 490 13.13 -15.59 0.11
N GLN A 491 11.85 -15.21 0.22
CA GLN A 491 10.97 -15.65 1.33
C GLN A 491 10.35 -17.04 1.05
N TYR A 492 11.20 -18.01 0.80
CA TYR A 492 10.82 -19.36 0.38
C TYR A 492 9.95 -20.09 1.41
N ASP A 493 10.34 -20.07 2.69
CA ASP A 493 9.61 -20.77 3.75
C ASP A 493 8.19 -20.26 3.94
N PHE A 494 8.00 -18.94 3.93
CA PHE A 494 6.68 -18.34 4.00
C PHE A 494 5.86 -18.70 2.77
N SER A 495 6.44 -18.54 1.57
CA SER A 495 5.78 -18.87 0.30
C SER A 495 5.35 -20.34 0.25
N LEU A 496 6.20 -21.26 0.71
CA LEU A 496 5.87 -22.69 0.80
C LEU A 496 4.65 -22.94 1.69
N ARG A 497 4.61 -22.33 2.89
CA ARG A 497 3.46 -22.50 3.80
C ARG A 497 2.17 -21.96 3.21
N VAL A 498 2.23 -20.85 2.48
CA VAL A 498 1.08 -20.28 1.76
C VAL A 498 0.63 -21.21 0.62
N ILE A 499 1.55 -21.70 -0.21
CA ILE A 499 1.25 -22.64 -1.30
C ILE A 499 0.58 -23.90 -0.73
N ASP A 500 1.17 -24.49 0.32
CA ASP A 500 0.63 -25.69 0.98
C ASP A 500 -0.75 -25.46 1.59
N ASN A 501 -1.00 -24.26 2.08
CA ASN A 501 -2.30 -23.89 2.64
C ASN A 501 -3.42 -23.97 1.57
N PHE A 502 -3.14 -23.53 0.35
CA PHE A 502 -4.07 -23.65 -0.79
C PHE A 502 -4.14 -25.09 -1.32
N LEU A 503 -3.01 -25.76 -1.54
CA LEU A 503 -2.97 -27.14 -2.04
C LEU A 503 -3.72 -28.14 -1.15
N LYS A 504 -3.64 -27.97 0.18
CA LYS A 504 -4.40 -28.80 1.14
C LYS A 504 -5.90 -28.66 1.00
N ARG A 505 -6.39 -27.50 0.54
CA ARG A 505 -7.80 -27.16 0.38
C ARG A 505 -8.31 -27.31 -1.05
N ARG A 506 -7.50 -27.82 -1.99
CA ARG A 506 -7.96 -28.03 -3.35
C ARG A 506 -9.18 -28.94 -3.39
N ALA A 507 -10.05 -28.78 -4.35
CA ALA A 507 -11.20 -29.63 -4.57
C ALA A 507 -10.76 -31.07 -4.87
N LYS A 508 -11.16 -32.02 -4.03
CA LYS A 508 -10.83 -33.45 -4.20
C LYS A 508 -11.80 -34.17 -5.15
N TYR A 509 -12.97 -33.59 -5.35
CA TYR A 509 -14.03 -34.02 -6.25
C TYR A 509 -14.84 -32.82 -6.71
N ALA A 510 -15.61 -32.98 -7.77
CA ALA A 510 -16.46 -31.90 -8.27
C ALA A 510 -17.58 -31.58 -7.25
N HIS A 511 -17.70 -30.29 -6.88
CA HIS A 511 -18.74 -29.81 -5.98
C HIS A 511 -18.90 -28.29 -6.10
N ASN A 512 -20.11 -27.78 -5.96
CA ASN A 512 -20.40 -26.34 -5.91
C ASN A 512 -19.72 -25.52 -7.03
N GLY A 513 -19.72 -26.04 -8.25
CA GLY A 513 -19.09 -25.40 -9.41
C GLY A 513 -17.57 -25.60 -9.55
N ALA A 514 -16.91 -26.23 -8.56
CA ALA A 514 -15.52 -26.63 -8.68
C ALA A 514 -15.38 -27.95 -9.45
N VAL A 515 -14.30 -28.11 -10.21
CA VAL A 515 -13.79 -29.39 -10.70
C VAL A 515 -12.68 -29.91 -9.78
N ARG A 516 -12.40 -31.22 -9.85
CA ARG A 516 -11.28 -31.81 -9.09
C ARG A 516 -9.97 -31.10 -9.46
N GLY A 517 -9.19 -30.79 -8.45
CA GLY A 517 -7.88 -30.11 -8.58
C GLY A 517 -7.93 -28.60 -8.41
N GLU A 518 -9.07 -27.95 -8.59
CA GLU A 518 -9.18 -26.51 -8.41
C GLU A 518 -8.83 -26.07 -7.00
N LEU A 519 -8.11 -24.97 -6.91
CA LEU A 519 -7.86 -24.27 -5.67
C LEU A 519 -9.11 -23.48 -5.22
N PRO A 520 -9.32 -23.28 -3.91
CA PRO A 520 -10.36 -22.37 -3.49
C PRO A 520 -10.08 -20.96 -4.05
N MET A 521 -11.11 -20.32 -4.57
CA MET A 521 -11.07 -18.91 -4.99
C MET A 521 -10.71 -18.02 -3.81
N VAL A 522 -11.30 -18.32 -2.63
CA VAL A 522 -10.99 -17.64 -1.38
C VAL A 522 -10.96 -18.61 -0.20
N ILE A 523 -9.93 -18.52 0.63
CA ILE A 523 -9.90 -19.17 1.95
C ILE A 523 -10.46 -18.17 2.95
N SER A 524 -11.56 -18.57 3.60
CA SER A 524 -12.28 -17.72 4.54
C SER A 524 -12.78 -18.54 5.74
N GLY A 525 -12.87 -17.91 6.91
CA GLY A 525 -13.38 -18.52 8.12
C GLY A 525 -14.91 -18.45 8.21
N ARG A 526 -15.51 -19.28 9.10
CA ARG A 526 -16.96 -19.30 9.35
C ARG A 526 -17.57 -17.96 9.77
N SER A 527 -16.76 -17.08 10.34
CA SER A 527 -17.18 -15.76 10.80
C SER A 527 -17.04 -14.66 9.74
N PHE A 528 -16.44 -14.96 8.59
CA PHE A 528 -16.37 -14.04 7.47
C PHE A 528 -17.66 -14.11 6.63
N LEU A 529 -17.97 -13.04 5.90
CA LEU A 529 -19.13 -12.98 5.02
C LEU A 529 -19.09 -14.03 3.90
N HIS A 530 -17.88 -14.42 3.50
CA HIS A 530 -17.65 -15.42 2.46
C HIS A 530 -17.14 -16.72 3.11
N ASN A 531 -17.84 -17.81 2.88
CA ASN A 531 -17.30 -19.14 3.13
C ASN A 531 -16.17 -19.42 2.11
N THR A 532 -15.31 -20.41 2.40
CA THR A 532 -14.39 -20.93 1.39
C THR A 532 -15.16 -21.31 0.13
N THR A 533 -14.88 -20.64 -0.98
CA THR A 533 -15.60 -20.80 -2.26
C THR A 533 -14.62 -21.18 -3.38
N TYR A 534 -15.16 -21.70 -4.45
CA TYR A 534 -14.43 -22.15 -5.65
C TYR A 534 -15.08 -21.53 -6.90
N GLY A 535 -14.52 -21.80 -8.08
CA GLY A 535 -15.12 -21.40 -9.36
C GLY A 535 -14.40 -20.23 -10.05
N SER A 536 -13.17 -19.91 -9.61
CA SER A 536 -12.29 -18.95 -10.30
C SER A 536 -11.55 -19.63 -11.42
N ALA A 537 -11.69 -19.13 -12.64
CA ALA A 537 -11.10 -19.74 -13.84
C ALA A 537 -9.58 -19.57 -13.94
N ASP A 538 -9.04 -18.48 -13.40
CA ASP A 538 -7.64 -18.06 -13.53
C ASP A 538 -6.76 -18.43 -12.32
N SER A 539 -7.33 -18.45 -11.12
CA SER A 539 -6.58 -18.50 -9.87
C SER A 539 -5.72 -19.75 -9.71
N THR A 540 -6.26 -20.92 -10.11
CA THR A 540 -5.58 -22.22 -9.98
C THR A 540 -4.27 -22.25 -10.77
N PHE A 541 -4.26 -21.65 -11.97
CA PHE A 541 -3.13 -21.69 -12.91
C PHE A 541 -1.99 -20.71 -12.58
N LEU A 542 -2.14 -19.89 -11.55
CA LEU A 542 -1.06 -19.04 -11.04
C LEU A 542 -0.09 -19.79 -10.10
N PHE A 543 -0.52 -20.91 -9.51
CA PHE A 543 0.29 -21.62 -8.51
C PHE A 543 1.40 -22.50 -9.06
N PRO A 544 1.28 -23.16 -10.22
CA PRO A 544 2.40 -23.92 -10.81
C PRO A 544 3.66 -23.08 -10.95
N TRP A 545 3.54 -21.80 -11.35
CA TRP A 545 4.67 -20.88 -11.40
C TRP A 545 5.34 -20.71 -10.00
N ALA A 546 4.56 -20.48 -8.95
CA ALA A 546 5.10 -20.31 -7.61
C ALA A 546 5.77 -21.59 -7.09
N ILE A 547 5.22 -22.77 -7.41
CA ILE A 547 5.79 -24.06 -7.06
C ILE A 547 7.14 -24.25 -7.78
N ARG A 548 7.22 -23.96 -9.09
CA ARG A 548 8.47 -24.02 -9.86
C ARG A 548 9.53 -23.11 -9.26
N GLU A 549 9.19 -21.84 -9.00
CA GLU A 549 10.14 -20.87 -8.44
C GLU A 549 10.64 -21.30 -7.04
N TYR A 550 9.77 -21.89 -6.22
CA TYR A 550 10.18 -22.47 -4.94
C TYR A 550 11.17 -23.63 -5.13
N VAL A 551 10.82 -24.60 -6.00
CA VAL A 551 11.64 -25.80 -6.22
C VAL A 551 12.99 -25.43 -6.83
N HIS A 552 13.00 -24.56 -7.83
CA HIS A 552 14.26 -24.08 -8.43
C HIS A 552 15.08 -23.21 -7.47
N GLY A 553 14.42 -22.35 -6.69
CA GLY A 553 15.09 -21.46 -5.74
C GLY A 553 15.70 -22.16 -4.55
N THR A 554 15.17 -23.35 -4.17
CA THR A 554 15.62 -24.11 -2.98
C THR A 554 16.29 -25.44 -3.30
N GLY A 555 16.04 -26.03 -4.46
CA GLY A 555 16.44 -27.40 -4.81
C GLY A 555 15.62 -28.48 -4.11
N ASP A 556 14.47 -28.15 -3.49
CA ASP A 556 13.66 -29.08 -2.70
C ASP A 556 12.82 -30.03 -3.58
N THR A 557 13.49 -31.00 -4.19
CA THR A 557 12.85 -32.05 -5.00
C THR A 557 12.03 -33.03 -4.15
N GLN A 558 12.31 -33.13 -2.86
CA GLN A 558 11.53 -33.98 -1.94
C GLN A 558 10.13 -33.41 -1.73
N TYR A 559 10.02 -32.10 -1.56
CA TYR A 559 8.71 -31.43 -1.52
C TYR A 559 7.92 -31.68 -2.81
N LEU A 560 8.57 -31.49 -3.97
CA LEU A 560 7.94 -31.72 -5.27
C LEU A 560 7.39 -33.15 -5.37
N SER A 561 8.21 -34.17 -5.07
CA SER A 561 7.79 -35.57 -5.10
C SER A 561 6.63 -35.85 -4.14
N LYS A 562 6.68 -35.30 -2.91
CA LYS A 562 5.62 -35.46 -1.90
C LYS A 562 4.27 -34.82 -2.33
N ARG A 563 4.32 -33.73 -3.10
CA ARG A 563 3.12 -32.99 -3.55
C ARG A 563 2.70 -33.34 -4.97
N TRP A 564 3.43 -34.19 -5.67
CA TRP A 564 3.26 -34.44 -7.09
C TRP A 564 1.82 -34.79 -7.48
N ALA A 565 1.16 -35.72 -6.78
CA ALA A 565 -0.24 -36.04 -7.04
C ALA A 565 -1.20 -34.84 -6.91
N SER A 566 -0.90 -33.89 -6.00
CA SER A 566 -1.69 -32.67 -5.86
C SER A 566 -1.45 -31.68 -7.01
N ILE A 567 -0.21 -31.66 -7.54
CA ILE A 567 0.17 -30.83 -8.66
C ILE A 567 -0.44 -31.36 -9.96
N ILE A 568 -0.47 -32.69 -10.14
CA ILE A 568 -1.20 -33.35 -11.23
C ILE A 568 -2.68 -32.95 -11.21
N ASP A 569 -3.34 -33.11 -10.05
CA ASP A 569 -4.76 -32.72 -9.90
C ASP A 569 -4.98 -31.25 -10.28
N LEU A 570 -4.08 -30.34 -9.83
CA LEU A 570 -4.15 -28.92 -10.08
C LEU A 570 -4.07 -28.58 -11.58
N ILE A 571 -3.05 -29.12 -12.29
CA ILE A 571 -2.87 -28.85 -13.71
C ILE A 571 -3.99 -29.50 -14.54
N ASN A 572 -4.36 -30.72 -14.22
CA ASN A 572 -5.40 -31.45 -14.94
C ASN A 572 -6.81 -30.88 -14.71
N SER A 573 -7.01 -30.01 -13.72
CA SER A 573 -8.28 -29.30 -13.55
C SER A 573 -8.67 -28.48 -14.79
N GLY A 574 -7.69 -28.01 -15.57
CA GLY A 574 -7.95 -27.31 -16.82
C GLY A 574 -8.62 -28.18 -17.87
N PHE A 575 -8.17 -29.40 -18.04
CA PHE A 575 -8.82 -30.33 -18.98
C PHE A 575 -10.26 -30.69 -18.59
N LEU A 576 -10.59 -30.64 -17.29
CA LEU A 576 -11.95 -30.81 -16.84
C LEU A 576 -12.86 -29.59 -17.09
N ARG A 577 -12.26 -28.49 -17.50
CA ARG A 577 -12.92 -27.25 -17.90
C ARG A 577 -13.04 -27.06 -19.41
N ASP A 578 -12.40 -27.89 -20.20
CA ASP A 578 -12.62 -27.99 -21.64
C ASP A 578 -13.87 -28.87 -21.88
N ILE A 579 -15.05 -28.25 -21.87
CA ILE A 579 -16.35 -28.95 -21.85
C ILE A 579 -16.76 -29.43 -23.23
N ASP A 580 -16.42 -28.68 -24.29
CA ASP A 580 -16.78 -28.99 -25.66
C ASP A 580 -15.62 -29.59 -26.47
N ASN A 581 -14.50 -29.85 -25.82
CA ASN A 581 -13.29 -30.48 -26.39
C ASN A 581 -12.69 -29.65 -27.53
N ASP A 582 -12.68 -28.35 -27.41
CA ASP A 582 -12.08 -27.44 -28.37
C ASP A 582 -10.67 -26.96 -27.96
N ASP A 583 -10.04 -27.59 -27.00
CA ASP A 583 -8.74 -27.26 -26.37
C ASP A 583 -8.70 -25.94 -25.57
N PHE A 584 -9.78 -25.17 -25.48
CA PHE A 584 -9.90 -24.03 -24.57
C PHE A 584 -10.56 -24.40 -23.27
N ILE A 585 -10.12 -23.80 -22.19
CA ILE A 585 -10.82 -23.95 -20.92
C ILE A 585 -11.97 -22.94 -20.82
N GLU A 586 -13.14 -23.43 -20.43
CA GLU A 586 -14.33 -22.64 -20.25
C GLU A 586 -14.53 -22.22 -18.80
N HIS A 587 -15.18 -21.09 -18.61
CA HIS A 587 -15.64 -20.64 -17.33
C HIS A 587 -17.10 -20.16 -17.40
N GLY A 588 -17.78 -20.23 -16.24
CA GLY A 588 -19.19 -19.87 -16.16
C GLY A 588 -20.16 -20.95 -16.69
N PHE A 589 -19.71 -22.19 -16.85
CA PHE A 589 -20.49 -23.32 -17.39
C PHE A 589 -20.39 -24.59 -16.55
N SER A 590 -20.75 -24.63 -15.32
CA SER A 590 -21.11 -25.91 -14.71
C SER A 590 -22.61 -26.11 -14.89
N GLY A 591 -23.11 -27.34 -14.97
CA GLY A 591 -24.55 -27.65 -15.15
C GLY A 591 -25.48 -27.06 -14.05
N THR A 592 -24.91 -26.42 -13.06
CA THR A 592 -25.56 -25.60 -12.07
C THR A 592 -25.22 -24.09 -12.24
N ALA A 593 -24.35 -23.74 -13.16
CA ALA A 593 -23.75 -22.40 -13.30
C ALA A 593 -24.59 -21.39 -14.07
N GLU A 594 -25.70 -21.80 -14.71
CA GLU A 594 -26.69 -20.80 -15.14
C GLU A 594 -27.24 -19.95 -13.97
N LYS A 595 -27.01 -20.41 -12.75
CA LYS A 595 -27.40 -19.73 -11.50
C LYS A 595 -26.24 -19.13 -10.71
N LEU A 596 -24.97 -19.38 -11.07
CA LEU A 596 -23.84 -18.69 -10.44
C LEU A 596 -23.69 -17.32 -11.08
N PRO A 597 -23.52 -16.25 -10.29
CA PRO A 597 -23.24 -14.94 -10.84
C PRO A 597 -21.95 -15.00 -11.67
N ILE A 598 -21.88 -14.20 -12.73
CA ILE A 598 -20.68 -13.97 -13.56
C ILE A 598 -19.51 -13.50 -12.68
N GLN A 599 -19.87 -12.97 -11.54
CA GLN A 599 -19.00 -12.35 -10.53
C GLN A 599 -17.90 -13.31 -10.10
N ASP A 600 -16.69 -12.80 -10.07
CA ASP A 600 -15.47 -13.43 -9.53
C ASP A 600 -14.89 -14.60 -10.36
N SER A 601 -15.44 -14.95 -11.53
CA SER A 601 -14.91 -16.06 -12.34
C SER A 601 -13.54 -15.74 -12.99
N THR A 602 -13.30 -14.49 -13.35
CA THR A 602 -11.98 -13.97 -13.77
C THR A 602 -11.61 -12.75 -12.93
N TRP A 603 -10.42 -12.17 -13.12
CA TRP A 603 -10.05 -10.93 -12.40
C TRP A 603 -10.96 -9.74 -12.75
N MET A 604 -11.72 -9.81 -13.84
CA MET A 604 -12.69 -8.80 -14.26
C MET A 604 -14.12 -9.18 -13.80
N ASP A 605 -14.35 -9.21 -12.49
CA ASP A 605 -15.53 -9.75 -11.81
C ASP A 605 -16.90 -9.44 -12.45
N HIS A 606 -17.07 -8.21 -12.96
CA HIS A 606 -18.36 -7.72 -13.46
C HIS A 606 -18.51 -7.79 -14.99
N ILE A 607 -17.44 -8.21 -15.66
CA ILE A 607 -17.44 -8.30 -17.12
C ILE A 607 -17.76 -9.72 -17.57
N ASP A 608 -18.77 -9.87 -18.42
CA ASP A 608 -19.09 -11.17 -19.00
C ASP A 608 -18.06 -11.57 -20.05
N ARG A 609 -17.10 -12.38 -19.67
CA ARG A 609 -16.02 -12.92 -20.49
C ARG A 609 -16.18 -14.44 -20.74
N ARG A 610 -17.40 -14.97 -20.51
CA ARG A 610 -17.74 -16.36 -20.85
C ARG A 610 -17.86 -16.48 -22.37
N LYS A 611 -17.43 -17.49 -23.02
CA LYS A 611 -16.96 -18.82 -22.68
C LYS A 611 -15.47 -18.79 -22.28
N SER A 612 -14.62 -18.20 -23.08
CA SER A 612 -13.18 -18.39 -23.06
C SER A 612 -12.47 -17.02 -23.08
N ALA A 613 -11.75 -16.69 -22.01
CA ALA A 613 -11.00 -15.45 -21.87
C ALA A 613 -9.53 -15.66 -22.20
N ASN A 614 -8.93 -14.74 -22.95
CA ASN A 614 -7.56 -14.87 -23.48
C ASN A 614 -6.47 -15.02 -22.41
N ASP A 615 -6.55 -14.26 -21.33
CA ASP A 615 -5.63 -14.32 -20.18
C ASP A 615 -5.71 -15.66 -19.42
N VAL A 616 -6.91 -16.23 -19.30
CA VAL A 616 -7.12 -17.53 -18.65
C VAL A 616 -6.44 -18.63 -19.49
N GLN A 617 -6.60 -18.60 -20.81
CA GLN A 617 -5.94 -19.55 -21.72
C GLN A 617 -4.41 -19.44 -21.64
N ALA A 618 -3.89 -18.22 -21.52
CA ALA A 618 -2.45 -17.98 -21.38
C ALA A 618 -1.88 -18.53 -20.06
N LEU A 619 -2.60 -18.38 -18.95
CA LEU A 619 -2.21 -18.95 -17.65
C LEU A 619 -2.26 -20.48 -17.65
N PHE A 620 -3.26 -21.07 -18.32
CA PHE A 620 -3.31 -22.53 -18.48
C PHE A 620 -2.15 -23.04 -19.35
N TYR A 621 -1.84 -22.36 -20.45
CA TYR A 621 -0.65 -22.66 -21.27
C TYR A 621 0.64 -22.64 -20.44
N GLU A 622 0.87 -21.59 -19.63
CA GLU A 622 2.05 -21.50 -18.74
C GLU A 622 2.09 -22.68 -17.77
N SER A 623 0.92 -23.03 -17.18
CA SER A 623 0.80 -24.15 -16.24
C SER A 623 1.17 -25.49 -16.87
N LEU A 624 0.77 -25.74 -18.11
CA LEU A 624 1.11 -26.95 -18.87
C LEU A 624 2.62 -27.05 -19.13
N LEU A 625 3.25 -25.96 -19.54
CA LEU A 625 4.70 -25.91 -19.77
C LEU A 625 5.48 -26.16 -18.46
N ILE A 626 5.11 -25.48 -17.39
CA ILE A 626 5.71 -25.65 -16.08
C ILE A 626 5.49 -27.07 -15.56
N GLY A 627 4.28 -27.61 -15.74
CA GLY A 627 3.97 -29.00 -15.39
C GLY A 627 4.89 -29.99 -16.09
N SER A 628 5.11 -29.80 -17.42
CA SER A 628 6.04 -30.65 -18.20
C SER A 628 7.48 -30.53 -17.68
N GLU A 629 7.93 -29.34 -17.34
CA GLU A 629 9.26 -29.11 -16.73
C GLU A 629 9.39 -29.84 -15.38
N LEU A 630 8.44 -29.64 -14.45
CA LEU A 630 8.43 -30.29 -13.15
C LEU A 630 8.30 -31.82 -13.25
N ALA A 631 7.55 -32.33 -14.23
CA ALA A 631 7.44 -33.77 -14.49
C ALA A 631 8.79 -34.42 -14.84
N THR A 632 9.67 -33.68 -15.50
CA THR A 632 11.04 -34.14 -15.80
C THR A 632 11.86 -34.36 -14.53
N ILE A 633 11.67 -33.51 -13.50
CA ILE A 633 12.40 -33.59 -12.24
C ILE A 633 11.99 -34.84 -11.44
N VAL A 634 10.73 -35.28 -11.53
CA VAL A 634 10.19 -36.45 -10.82
C VAL A 634 10.10 -37.71 -11.71
N ASP A 635 10.63 -37.67 -12.93
CA ASP A 635 10.64 -38.73 -13.93
C ASP A 635 9.23 -39.21 -14.37
N ASP A 636 8.24 -38.32 -14.36
CA ASP A 636 6.87 -38.56 -14.86
C ASP A 636 6.76 -38.23 -16.35
N LYS A 637 7.29 -39.12 -17.18
CA LYS A 637 7.35 -38.92 -18.64
C LYS A 637 5.99 -38.88 -19.33
N GLU A 638 4.98 -39.52 -18.75
CA GLU A 638 3.64 -39.59 -19.34
C GLU A 638 2.95 -38.22 -19.26
N ASN A 639 2.80 -37.69 -18.03
CA ASN A 639 2.23 -36.36 -17.82
C ASN A 639 3.05 -35.27 -18.52
N GLY A 640 4.40 -35.34 -18.43
CA GLY A 640 5.29 -34.39 -19.08
C GLY A 640 5.05 -34.25 -20.58
N ARG A 641 4.95 -35.40 -21.32
CA ARG A 641 4.67 -35.38 -22.75
C ARG A 641 3.23 -34.92 -23.07
N HIS A 642 2.27 -35.37 -22.28
CA HIS A 642 0.87 -34.96 -22.46
C HIS A 642 0.73 -33.42 -22.30
N TRP A 643 1.23 -32.84 -21.23
CA TRP A 643 1.15 -31.41 -21.00
C TRP A 643 1.89 -30.59 -22.04
N LEU A 644 3.10 -31.03 -22.47
CA LEU A 644 3.85 -30.33 -23.51
C LEU A 644 3.09 -30.30 -24.84
N SER A 645 2.53 -31.45 -25.24
CA SER A 645 1.73 -31.56 -26.47
C SER A 645 0.46 -30.69 -26.40
N SER A 646 -0.22 -30.67 -25.26
CA SER A 646 -1.41 -29.84 -25.02
C SER A 646 -1.08 -28.35 -25.04
N ALA A 647 0.06 -27.96 -24.45
CA ALA A 647 0.53 -26.58 -24.51
C ALA A 647 0.79 -26.11 -25.95
N GLN A 648 1.40 -26.98 -26.79
CA GLN A 648 1.66 -26.68 -28.22
C GLN A 648 0.36 -26.44 -28.96
N LYS A 649 -0.62 -27.32 -28.81
CA LYS A 649 -1.96 -27.19 -29.44
C LYS A 649 -2.66 -25.92 -28.99
N LEU A 650 -2.73 -25.70 -27.68
CA LEU A 650 -3.39 -24.52 -27.12
C LEU A 650 -2.75 -23.22 -27.64
N ARG A 651 -1.42 -23.15 -27.74
CA ARG A 651 -0.73 -21.99 -28.31
C ARG A 651 -1.16 -21.73 -29.78
N GLU A 652 -1.20 -22.78 -30.61
CA GLU A 652 -1.62 -22.66 -32.02
C GLU A 652 -3.07 -22.16 -32.09
N ARG A 653 -3.95 -22.69 -31.25
CA ARG A 653 -5.34 -22.24 -31.15
C ARG A 653 -5.46 -20.78 -30.71
N ILE A 654 -4.72 -20.35 -29.69
CA ILE A 654 -4.71 -18.96 -29.24
C ILE A 654 -4.27 -18.05 -30.39
N ASP A 655 -3.20 -18.41 -31.10
CA ASP A 655 -2.66 -17.59 -32.18
C ASP A 655 -3.61 -17.46 -33.38
N THR A 656 -4.40 -18.48 -33.64
CA THR A 656 -5.36 -18.51 -34.74
C THR A 656 -6.70 -17.87 -34.39
N GLU A 657 -7.24 -18.18 -33.19
CA GLU A 657 -8.61 -17.81 -32.84
C GLU A 657 -8.73 -16.43 -32.22
N TYR A 658 -7.70 -15.98 -31.45
CA TYR A 658 -7.76 -14.69 -30.79
C TYR A 658 -7.10 -13.55 -31.55
N TRP A 659 -6.18 -13.81 -32.48
CA TRP A 659 -5.53 -12.74 -33.23
C TRP A 659 -6.45 -12.11 -34.30
N GLU A 660 -6.62 -10.78 -34.24
CA GLU A 660 -7.33 -10.01 -35.25
C GLU A 660 -6.34 -9.14 -36.08
N PRO A 661 -5.99 -9.55 -37.29
CA PRO A 661 -4.98 -8.84 -38.10
C PRO A 661 -5.34 -7.38 -38.41
N LYS A 662 -6.63 -7.05 -38.54
CA LYS A 662 -7.07 -5.68 -38.85
C LYS A 662 -6.94 -4.75 -37.66
N LEU A 663 -7.11 -5.28 -36.44
CA LEU A 663 -6.90 -4.52 -35.18
C LEU A 663 -5.42 -4.49 -34.79
N GLY A 664 -4.60 -5.44 -35.29
CA GLY A 664 -3.25 -5.69 -34.79
C GLY A 664 -3.24 -6.03 -33.29
N PHE A 665 -4.28 -6.71 -32.81
CA PHE A 665 -4.51 -6.97 -31.38
C PHE A 665 -5.25 -8.28 -31.16
N TYR A 666 -5.24 -8.82 -29.92
CA TYR A 666 -5.97 -10.03 -29.56
C TYR A 666 -7.38 -9.71 -29.07
N TYR A 667 -8.38 -10.48 -29.49
CA TYR A 667 -9.71 -10.45 -28.90
C TYR A 667 -9.65 -10.73 -27.41
N ASP A 668 -10.48 -10.06 -26.62
CA ASP A 668 -10.52 -10.21 -25.16
C ASP A 668 -11.12 -11.56 -24.74
N THR A 669 -12.19 -11.97 -25.42
CA THR A 669 -12.88 -13.23 -25.15
C THR A 669 -13.59 -13.77 -26.38
N ILE A 670 -13.75 -15.11 -26.43
CA ILE A 670 -14.64 -15.81 -27.36
C ILE A 670 -15.90 -16.17 -26.53
N ARG A 671 -17.05 -15.64 -26.90
CA ARG A 671 -18.30 -15.84 -26.22
C ARG A 671 -18.95 -17.18 -26.52
N LYS A 672 -20.01 -17.54 -25.76
CA LYS A 672 -20.76 -18.80 -25.96
C LYS A 672 -21.37 -18.94 -27.35
N ASP A 673 -21.79 -17.84 -27.95
CA ASP A 673 -22.32 -17.78 -29.32
C ASP A 673 -21.20 -17.67 -30.38
N LEU A 674 -19.97 -17.89 -29.99
CA LEU A 674 -18.76 -17.79 -30.78
C LEU A 674 -18.44 -16.38 -31.30
N THR A 675 -19.16 -15.37 -30.85
CA THR A 675 -18.78 -13.99 -31.13
C THR A 675 -17.50 -13.62 -30.38
N LYS A 676 -16.65 -12.78 -30.97
CA LYS A 676 -15.36 -12.39 -30.45
C LYS A 676 -15.42 -10.94 -29.94
N ASP A 677 -14.96 -10.68 -28.71
CA ASP A 677 -14.93 -9.34 -28.12
C ASP A 677 -13.69 -8.58 -28.59
N SER A 678 -13.89 -7.54 -29.37
CA SER A 678 -12.83 -6.66 -29.88
C SER A 678 -12.52 -5.46 -28.98
N SER A 679 -13.07 -5.38 -27.79
CA SER A 679 -12.75 -4.32 -26.83
C SER A 679 -11.24 -4.31 -26.54
N ILE A 680 -10.61 -3.15 -26.62
CA ILE A 680 -9.18 -3.03 -26.35
C ILE A 680 -8.97 -2.97 -24.83
N ARG A 681 -8.67 -4.14 -24.28
CA ARG A 681 -8.37 -4.35 -22.86
C ARG A 681 -6.94 -4.84 -22.68
N PRO A 682 -6.31 -4.56 -21.54
CA PRO A 682 -4.91 -4.94 -21.30
C PRO A 682 -4.68 -6.44 -21.02
N ASN A 683 -5.72 -7.27 -21.07
CA ASN A 683 -5.63 -8.71 -20.78
C ASN A 683 -4.64 -9.45 -21.70
N SER A 684 -4.44 -8.95 -22.93
CA SER A 684 -3.43 -9.45 -23.86
C SER A 684 -1.99 -9.37 -23.33
N LEU A 685 -1.71 -8.57 -22.28
CA LEU A 685 -0.42 -8.59 -21.60
C LEU A 685 -0.11 -9.95 -20.97
N VAL A 686 -1.13 -10.68 -20.51
CA VAL A 686 -0.92 -12.02 -19.94
C VAL A 686 -0.43 -13.00 -21.01
N LEU A 687 -0.88 -12.85 -22.28
CA LEU A 687 -0.34 -13.61 -23.40
C LEU A 687 1.15 -13.36 -23.62
N LEU A 688 1.61 -12.12 -23.39
CA LEU A 688 3.01 -11.75 -23.59
C LEU A 688 3.89 -12.17 -22.40
N LEU A 689 3.41 -12.00 -21.17
CA LEU A 689 4.18 -12.35 -19.97
C LEU A 689 4.30 -13.88 -19.76
N THR A 690 3.36 -14.68 -20.27
CA THR A 690 3.44 -16.15 -20.28
C THR A 690 4.20 -16.70 -21.51
N GLU A 691 4.61 -15.81 -22.41
CA GLU A 691 5.35 -16.13 -23.64
C GLU A 691 4.59 -17.11 -24.58
N VAL A 692 3.26 -17.14 -24.52
CA VAL A 692 2.46 -17.90 -25.49
C VAL A 692 2.58 -17.30 -26.90
N VAL A 693 2.71 -15.97 -26.97
CA VAL A 693 2.97 -15.25 -28.25
C VAL A 693 4.44 -15.34 -28.61
N LYS A 694 4.78 -16.08 -29.64
CA LYS A 694 6.17 -16.22 -30.15
C LYS A 694 6.49 -15.26 -31.28
N ASP A 695 5.46 -14.74 -31.97
CA ASP A 695 5.63 -13.75 -33.03
C ASP A 695 5.98 -12.38 -32.44
N ARG A 696 7.23 -11.98 -32.62
CA ARG A 696 7.75 -10.69 -32.11
C ARG A 696 7.02 -9.48 -32.71
N GLN A 697 6.52 -9.58 -33.94
CA GLN A 697 5.77 -8.48 -34.57
C GLN A 697 4.39 -8.32 -33.95
N LYS A 698 3.68 -9.42 -33.68
CA LYS A 698 2.41 -9.40 -32.95
C LYS A 698 2.61 -8.84 -31.55
N ALA A 699 3.63 -9.31 -30.81
CA ALA A 699 3.96 -8.82 -29.48
C ALA A 699 4.24 -7.31 -29.51
N LYS A 700 5.01 -6.82 -30.46
CA LYS A 700 5.30 -5.40 -30.65
C LYS A 700 4.03 -4.57 -30.87
N LEU A 701 3.15 -5.01 -31.76
CA LEU A 701 1.89 -4.32 -32.08
C LEU A 701 0.99 -4.20 -30.83
N VAL A 702 0.90 -5.27 -30.05
CA VAL A 702 0.13 -5.27 -28.79
C VAL A 702 0.72 -4.26 -27.78
N LEU A 703 2.05 -4.28 -27.56
CA LEU A 703 2.72 -3.37 -26.62
C LEU A 703 2.57 -1.91 -27.05
N GLU A 704 2.84 -1.59 -28.33
CA GLU A 704 2.69 -0.24 -28.88
C GLU A 704 1.23 0.27 -28.81
N ARG A 705 0.25 -0.64 -28.90
CA ARG A 705 -1.17 -0.28 -28.75
C ARG A 705 -1.50 0.06 -27.29
N LEU A 706 -0.94 -0.67 -26.35
CA LEU A 706 -1.18 -0.45 -24.90
C LEU A 706 -0.49 0.80 -24.37
N GLU A 707 0.57 1.27 -24.99
CA GLU A 707 1.28 2.51 -24.64
C GLU A 707 0.49 3.79 -24.98
N LYS A 708 -0.57 3.70 -25.80
CA LYS A 708 -1.34 4.89 -26.19
C LYS A 708 -2.05 5.52 -25.00
N GLU A 709 -2.21 6.85 -25.03
CA GLU A 709 -2.79 7.66 -23.94
C GLU A 709 -4.22 7.26 -23.56
N ASP A 710 -4.96 6.62 -24.47
CA ASP A 710 -6.29 6.09 -24.16
C ASP A 710 -6.27 4.90 -23.18
N LEU A 711 -5.13 4.23 -23.03
CA LEU A 711 -4.90 3.15 -22.08
C LEU A 711 -3.88 3.51 -21.01
N THR A 712 -2.69 3.98 -21.38
CA THR A 712 -1.61 4.33 -20.44
C THR A 712 -1.75 5.76 -19.95
N THR A 713 -1.68 5.94 -18.62
CA THR A 713 -1.73 7.22 -17.93
C THR A 713 -0.43 7.45 -17.13
N PRO A 714 -0.15 8.67 -16.66
CA PRO A 714 0.99 8.92 -15.75
C PRO A 714 0.94 8.19 -14.40
N TRP A 715 -0.13 7.48 -14.07
CA TRP A 715 -0.28 6.70 -12.82
C TRP A 715 -0.59 5.22 -13.05
N GLY A 716 -0.57 4.73 -14.31
CA GLY A 716 -0.73 3.32 -14.66
C GLY A 716 -1.67 3.08 -15.84
N ILE A 717 -2.07 1.84 -16.05
CA ILE A 717 -2.83 1.39 -17.23
C ILE A 717 -4.30 1.18 -16.87
N ARG A 718 -5.19 1.70 -17.72
CA ARG A 718 -6.64 1.53 -17.64
C ARG A 718 -7.06 0.11 -18.01
N SER A 719 -8.13 -0.37 -17.43
CA SER A 719 -8.74 -1.67 -17.73
C SER A 719 -9.51 -1.74 -19.06
N LEU A 720 -9.77 -0.58 -19.67
CA LEU A 720 -10.44 -0.42 -20.96
C LEU A 720 -9.95 0.86 -21.62
N SER A 721 -9.78 0.84 -22.95
CA SER A 721 -9.49 2.04 -23.74
C SER A 721 -10.53 3.14 -23.47
N SER A 722 -10.07 4.37 -23.25
CA SER A 722 -10.97 5.52 -23.04
C SER A 722 -11.75 5.92 -24.33
N LEU A 723 -11.40 5.32 -25.46
CA LEU A 723 -12.12 5.48 -26.73
C LEU A 723 -13.28 4.49 -26.90
N ASP A 724 -13.38 3.48 -26.01
CA ASP A 724 -14.50 2.54 -26.02
C ASP A 724 -15.77 3.19 -25.48
N SER A 725 -16.91 2.90 -26.11
CA SER A 725 -18.21 3.48 -25.71
C SER A 725 -18.67 3.09 -24.32
N LYS A 726 -18.13 1.98 -23.75
CA LYS A 726 -18.41 1.52 -22.38
C LYS A 726 -17.54 2.19 -21.33
N TYR A 727 -16.52 2.96 -21.76
CA TYR A 727 -15.57 3.56 -20.84
C TYR A 727 -16.19 4.58 -19.90
N HIS A 728 -15.90 4.45 -18.61
CA HIS A 728 -16.13 5.50 -17.64
C HIS A 728 -15.03 5.44 -16.56
N PRO A 729 -14.39 6.58 -16.21
CA PRO A 729 -13.21 6.58 -15.35
C PRO A 729 -13.44 6.07 -13.92
N SER A 730 -14.69 5.97 -13.48
CA SER A 730 -15.08 5.46 -12.16
C SER A 730 -15.61 4.02 -12.20
N LEU A 731 -15.62 3.34 -13.35
CA LEU A 731 -16.04 1.95 -13.42
C LEU A 731 -14.86 1.04 -13.16
N TYR A 732 -15.05 0.10 -12.25
CA TYR A 732 -14.03 -0.79 -11.71
C TYR A 732 -13.26 -1.55 -12.81
N HIS A 733 -13.96 -2.18 -13.77
CA HIS A 733 -13.35 -2.89 -14.90
C HIS A 733 -13.56 -2.24 -16.27
N ASP A 734 -14.31 -1.15 -16.37
CA ASP A 734 -14.56 -0.42 -17.62
C ASP A 734 -13.97 1.00 -17.57
N GLY A 735 -12.80 1.18 -16.93
CA GLY A 735 -12.09 2.44 -17.02
C GLY A 735 -11.11 2.74 -15.90
N ALA A 736 -11.20 2.10 -14.74
CA ALA A 736 -10.23 2.29 -13.64
C ALA A 736 -8.81 1.88 -14.08
N VAL A 737 -7.81 2.55 -13.52
CA VAL A 737 -6.40 2.16 -13.64
C VAL A 737 -6.07 1.11 -12.60
N TRP A 738 -5.40 0.04 -13.03
CA TRP A 738 -5.02 -1.07 -12.19
C TRP A 738 -3.50 -1.23 -12.08
N PRO A 739 -2.91 -1.11 -10.87
CA PRO A 739 -1.51 -1.44 -10.65
C PRO A 739 -1.12 -2.87 -11.04
N LEU A 740 -2.03 -3.85 -10.87
CA LEU A 740 -1.88 -5.21 -11.38
C LEU A 740 -1.49 -5.20 -12.87
N VAL A 741 -2.26 -4.48 -13.66
CA VAL A 741 -2.08 -4.37 -15.12
C VAL A 741 -0.78 -3.64 -15.48
N THR A 742 -0.44 -2.59 -14.72
CA THR A 742 0.82 -1.86 -14.90
C THR A 742 2.02 -2.79 -14.60
N GLY A 743 1.90 -3.66 -13.60
CA GLY A 743 2.89 -4.71 -13.33
C GLY A 743 3.01 -5.73 -14.48
N TRP A 744 1.89 -6.18 -15.04
CA TRP A 744 1.91 -7.05 -16.22
C TRP A 744 2.61 -6.39 -17.41
N ALA A 745 2.35 -5.10 -17.65
CA ALA A 745 3.01 -4.36 -18.72
C ALA A 745 4.53 -4.31 -18.49
N ALA A 746 4.99 -3.92 -17.30
CA ALA A 746 6.42 -3.90 -17.01
C ALA A 746 7.09 -5.26 -17.29
N ILE A 747 6.47 -6.38 -16.87
CA ILE A 747 7.00 -7.72 -17.08
C ILE A 747 6.98 -8.08 -18.59
N SER A 748 5.91 -7.76 -19.29
CA SER A 748 5.78 -8.03 -20.73
C SER A 748 6.83 -7.27 -21.55
N GLU A 749 7.10 -6.01 -21.20
CA GLU A 749 8.15 -5.20 -21.84
C GLU A 749 9.54 -5.81 -21.60
N ILE A 750 9.83 -6.24 -20.32
CA ILE A 750 11.09 -6.91 -19.97
C ILE A 750 11.29 -8.17 -20.83
N LYS A 751 10.25 -9.01 -20.94
CA LYS A 751 10.32 -10.26 -21.72
C LYS A 751 10.50 -10.03 -23.22
N ASN A 752 9.97 -8.91 -23.72
CA ASN A 752 10.10 -8.51 -25.13
C ASN A 752 11.29 -7.57 -25.40
N GLN A 753 12.24 -7.43 -24.45
CA GLN A 753 13.47 -6.66 -24.58
C GLN A 753 13.25 -5.14 -24.77
N ARG A 754 12.10 -4.62 -24.36
CA ARG A 754 11.73 -3.20 -24.38
C ARG A 754 11.98 -2.58 -23.01
N THR A 755 13.24 -2.62 -22.59
CA THR A 755 13.67 -2.36 -21.21
C THR A 755 13.48 -0.92 -20.75
N GLN A 756 13.56 0.04 -21.71
CA GLN A 756 13.30 1.46 -21.42
C GLN A 756 11.82 1.67 -21.04
N GLN A 757 10.89 1.10 -21.79
CA GLN A 757 9.46 1.19 -21.48
C GLN A 757 9.12 0.48 -20.17
N ALA A 758 9.76 -0.65 -19.88
CA ALA A 758 9.65 -1.33 -18.58
C ALA A 758 10.08 -0.43 -17.42
N LEU A 759 11.20 0.31 -17.57
CA LEU A 759 11.67 1.27 -16.57
C LEU A 759 10.66 2.41 -16.34
N GLU A 760 9.99 2.87 -17.40
CA GLU A 760 8.93 3.89 -17.29
C GLU A 760 7.74 3.39 -16.48
N TYR A 761 7.23 2.19 -16.74
CA TYR A 761 6.17 1.58 -15.94
C TYR A 761 6.60 1.37 -14.48
N LEU A 762 7.81 0.89 -14.24
CA LEU A 762 8.35 0.75 -12.89
C LEU A 762 8.50 2.11 -12.19
N SER A 763 8.84 3.16 -12.93
CA SER A 763 8.91 4.53 -12.39
C SER A 763 7.52 5.05 -12.01
N ILE A 764 6.49 4.81 -12.82
CA ILE A 764 5.09 5.13 -12.50
C ILE A 764 4.66 4.42 -11.21
N MET A 765 4.95 3.11 -11.08
CA MET A 765 4.65 2.34 -9.88
C MET A 765 5.39 2.88 -8.66
N ALA A 766 6.68 3.20 -8.80
CA ALA A 766 7.51 3.75 -7.74
C ALA A 766 6.98 5.09 -7.23
N ASP A 767 6.56 5.98 -8.13
CA ASP A 767 5.98 7.28 -7.77
C ASP A 767 4.70 7.12 -6.94
N ARG A 768 3.84 6.12 -7.25
CA ARG A 768 2.65 5.83 -6.43
C ARG A 768 3.04 5.27 -5.05
N ILE A 769 3.91 4.28 -5.01
CA ILE A 769 4.39 3.67 -3.75
C ILE A 769 5.01 4.73 -2.82
N ILE A 770 5.81 5.64 -3.36
CA ILE A 770 6.45 6.69 -2.57
C ILE A 770 5.43 7.72 -2.09
N SER A 771 4.61 8.25 -2.99
CA SER A 771 3.64 9.31 -2.68
C SER A 771 2.54 8.87 -1.71
N GLU A 772 2.26 7.57 -1.64
CA GLU A 772 1.26 6.97 -0.76
C GLU A 772 1.89 6.28 0.47
N ASN A 773 3.14 6.61 0.81
CA ASN A 773 3.85 6.08 1.98
C ASN A 773 3.97 4.55 2.04
N GLY A 774 4.05 3.89 0.90
CA GLY A 774 4.12 2.44 0.78
C GLY A 774 2.75 1.78 0.62
N MET A 775 1.67 2.52 0.76
CA MET A 775 0.33 2.06 0.43
C MET A 775 0.20 2.10 -1.10
N TYR A 776 -0.04 0.96 -1.71
CA TYR A 776 -0.25 0.88 -3.15
C TYR A 776 -1.61 0.27 -3.41
N ALA A 777 -2.53 1.11 -3.85
CA ALA A 777 -3.94 0.79 -3.94
C ALA A 777 -4.23 -0.32 -4.96
N GLU A 778 -5.41 -0.90 -4.87
CA GLU A 778 -5.93 -1.86 -5.84
C GLU A 778 -6.24 -1.17 -7.18
N THR A 779 -6.95 -0.04 -7.12
CA THR A 779 -7.38 0.73 -8.29
C THR A 779 -7.27 2.22 -8.07
N TYR A 780 -7.11 2.94 -9.18
CA TYR A 780 -7.23 4.40 -9.26
C TYR A 780 -8.28 4.77 -10.29
N ARG A 781 -8.77 6.00 -10.23
CA ARG A 781 -9.66 6.51 -11.28
C ARG A 781 -8.94 6.55 -12.63
N GLY A 782 -9.70 6.36 -13.71
CA GLY A 782 -9.16 6.41 -15.07
C GLY A 782 -8.80 7.81 -15.56
N ASP A 783 -9.26 8.87 -14.90
CA ASP A 783 -9.08 10.27 -15.27
C ASP A 783 -8.12 11.04 -14.33
N ARG A 784 -7.77 10.49 -13.15
CA ARG A 784 -6.87 11.11 -12.18
C ARG A 784 -6.29 10.09 -11.19
N PRO A 785 -5.13 10.37 -10.56
CA PRO A 785 -4.44 9.43 -9.67
C PRO A 785 -5.06 9.37 -8.27
N GLU A 786 -6.35 9.17 -8.18
CA GLU A 786 -7.12 9.05 -6.93
C GLU A 786 -7.49 7.57 -6.70
N PRO A 787 -7.08 6.95 -5.56
CA PRO A 787 -7.56 5.63 -5.19
C PRO A 787 -9.09 5.62 -5.10
N PHE A 788 -9.72 4.67 -5.77
CA PHE A 788 -11.18 4.66 -5.92
C PHE A 788 -11.73 3.24 -5.87
N ASN A 789 -12.79 3.05 -5.09
CA ASN A 789 -13.48 1.75 -4.91
C ASN A 789 -12.56 0.57 -4.59
N SER A 790 -11.49 0.79 -3.82
CA SER A 790 -10.41 -0.18 -3.68
C SER A 790 -9.86 -0.27 -2.26
N CYS A 791 -9.06 -1.31 -2.03
CA CYS A 791 -8.14 -1.33 -0.89
C CYS A 791 -7.03 -0.30 -1.09
N ILE A 792 -6.58 0.30 0.01
CA ILE A 792 -5.46 1.26 -0.03
C ILE A 792 -4.11 0.53 -0.10
N LEU A 793 -4.07 -0.74 0.27
CA LEU A 793 -2.90 -1.61 0.20
C LEU A 793 -3.29 -2.94 -0.42
N GLN A 794 -2.79 -3.25 -1.62
CA GLN A 794 -3.15 -4.44 -2.38
C GLN A 794 -1.93 -5.32 -2.68
N ALA A 795 -2.07 -6.60 -2.43
CA ALA A 795 -0.96 -7.56 -2.46
C ALA A 795 -0.32 -7.71 -3.84
N TRP A 796 -1.11 -7.93 -4.89
CA TRP A 796 -0.60 -8.08 -6.25
C TRP A 796 0.07 -6.82 -6.78
N SER A 797 -0.45 -5.63 -6.42
CA SER A 797 0.12 -4.35 -6.85
C SER A 797 1.57 -4.22 -6.38
N VAL A 798 1.80 -4.49 -5.10
CA VAL A 798 3.14 -4.40 -4.50
C VAL A 798 4.03 -5.57 -4.93
N GLY A 799 3.47 -6.78 -4.97
CA GLY A 799 4.21 -8.00 -5.32
C GLY A 799 4.79 -7.95 -6.73
N LEU A 800 4.00 -7.47 -7.70
CA LEU A 800 4.46 -7.34 -9.09
C LEU A 800 5.52 -6.25 -9.29
N TYR A 801 5.47 -5.16 -8.50
CA TYR A 801 6.52 -4.16 -8.52
C TYR A 801 7.88 -4.79 -8.13
N VAL A 802 7.92 -5.52 -7.02
CA VAL A 802 9.16 -6.16 -6.53
C VAL A 802 9.68 -7.18 -7.55
N TYR A 803 8.79 -8.01 -8.10
CA TYR A 803 9.15 -9.02 -9.09
C TYR A 803 9.70 -8.39 -10.38
N ALA A 804 8.97 -7.45 -10.99
CA ALA A 804 9.39 -6.81 -12.22
C ALA A 804 10.70 -6.03 -12.07
N LEU A 805 10.89 -5.36 -10.92
CA LEU A 805 12.13 -4.64 -10.64
C LEU A 805 13.33 -5.60 -10.53
N ARG A 806 13.18 -6.75 -9.85
CA ARG A 806 14.23 -7.78 -9.79
C ARG A 806 14.56 -8.35 -11.17
N GLU A 807 13.54 -8.62 -11.98
CA GLU A 807 13.72 -9.14 -13.35
C GLU A 807 14.46 -8.15 -14.24
N LEU A 808 14.15 -6.85 -14.15
CA LEU A 808 14.85 -5.82 -14.90
C LEU A 808 16.31 -5.68 -14.48
N MET A 809 16.55 -5.58 -13.16
CA MET A 809 17.85 -5.24 -12.59
C MET A 809 18.83 -6.41 -12.52
N LEU A 810 18.35 -7.62 -12.30
CA LEU A 810 19.18 -8.81 -12.13
C LEU A 810 18.88 -9.92 -13.14
N GLY A 811 17.62 -10.06 -13.59
CA GLY A 811 17.20 -11.18 -14.42
C GLY A 811 17.59 -12.54 -13.82
N ILE A 812 17.53 -12.65 -12.49
CA ILE A 812 18.05 -13.81 -11.76
C ILE A 812 17.13 -15.03 -11.90
N LYS A 813 17.70 -16.14 -12.33
CA LYS A 813 17.04 -17.43 -12.53
C LYS A 813 17.79 -18.51 -11.75
N PRO A 814 17.40 -18.78 -10.49
CA PRO A 814 18.02 -19.85 -9.73
C PRO A 814 17.60 -21.23 -10.28
N ASN A 815 18.53 -22.17 -10.34
CA ASN A 815 18.30 -23.58 -10.55
C ASN A 815 19.16 -24.37 -9.54
N MET A 816 18.70 -24.38 -8.30
CA MET A 816 19.42 -25.03 -7.19
C MET A 816 19.38 -26.56 -7.28
N ILE A 817 18.55 -27.14 -8.15
CA ILE A 817 18.59 -28.59 -8.47
C ILE A 817 19.91 -28.93 -9.16
N GLU A 818 20.36 -28.09 -10.08
CA GLU A 818 21.63 -28.20 -10.79
C GLU A 818 22.76 -27.40 -10.14
N ASN A 819 22.48 -26.83 -8.97
CA ASN A 819 23.42 -25.97 -8.24
C ASN A 819 23.93 -24.78 -9.10
N ASN A 820 23.06 -24.16 -9.88
CA ASN A 820 23.37 -23.06 -10.79
C ASN A 820 22.42 -21.87 -10.62
N ILE A 821 22.93 -20.67 -10.84
CA ILE A 821 22.13 -19.41 -10.88
C ILE A 821 22.53 -18.64 -12.13
N CYS A 822 21.56 -18.40 -13.03
CA CYS A 822 21.75 -17.55 -14.18
C CYS A 822 21.40 -16.09 -13.85
N LEU A 823 22.24 -15.14 -14.27
CA LEU A 823 22.08 -13.69 -14.09
C LEU A 823 22.05 -13.03 -15.46
N GLU A 824 20.90 -12.47 -15.81
CA GLU A 824 20.69 -11.78 -17.08
C GLU A 824 20.06 -10.39 -16.86
N PRO A 825 20.80 -9.40 -16.31
CA PRO A 825 20.32 -8.04 -16.16
C PRO A 825 19.85 -7.48 -17.51
N LYS A 826 18.71 -6.81 -17.51
CA LYS A 826 18.10 -6.22 -18.72
C LYS A 826 18.05 -4.71 -18.58
N LEU A 827 19.22 -4.11 -18.37
CA LEU A 827 19.35 -2.70 -18.05
C LEU A 827 19.01 -1.81 -19.23
N PRO A 828 18.14 -0.81 -19.08
CA PRO A 828 17.87 0.18 -20.12
C PRO A 828 19.08 1.08 -20.40
N GLU A 829 19.18 1.60 -21.61
CA GLU A 829 20.24 2.53 -22.01
C GLU A 829 20.35 3.75 -21.08
N SER A 830 19.21 4.25 -20.62
CA SER A 830 19.16 5.45 -19.74
C SER A 830 19.83 5.28 -18.38
N ILE A 831 20.16 4.06 -17.95
CA ILE A 831 20.89 3.77 -16.72
C ILE A 831 22.19 2.99 -16.98
N SER A 832 22.55 2.76 -18.24
CA SER A 832 23.78 2.05 -18.63
C SER A 832 25.06 2.88 -18.43
N ASP A 833 24.93 4.19 -18.23
CA ASP A 833 26.04 5.12 -17.95
C ASP A 833 26.53 5.03 -16.49
N LEU A 834 25.85 4.27 -15.64
CA LEU A 834 26.25 4.08 -14.26
C LEU A 834 27.44 3.11 -14.17
N ASP A 835 28.51 3.56 -13.52
CA ASP A 835 29.73 2.77 -13.36
C ASP A 835 29.53 1.49 -12.58
N ASN A 836 28.54 1.46 -11.68
CA ASN A 836 28.33 0.34 -10.78
C ASN A 836 26.91 0.35 -10.17
N LEU A 837 26.17 -0.72 -10.39
CA LEU A 837 24.87 -0.98 -9.74
C LEU A 837 25.05 -2.10 -8.72
N ASN A 838 24.83 -1.79 -7.46
CA ASN A 838 25.04 -2.72 -6.36
C ASN A 838 23.70 -3.21 -5.79
N PHE A 839 23.63 -4.51 -5.58
CA PHE A 839 22.44 -5.20 -5.07
C PHE A 839 22.82 -6.19 -3.97
N ASP A 840 21.95 -6.35 -2.99
CA ASP A 840 21.96 -7.53 -2.12
C ASP A 840 20.85 -8.48 -2.56
N HIS A 841 21.12 -9.75 -2.57
CA HIS A 841 20.18 -10.82 -2.85
C HIS A 841 20.41 -12.01 -1.94
N PHE A 842 19.42 -12.88 -1.82
CA PHE A 842 19.47 -14.06 -0.95
C PHE A 842 19.30 -15.33 -1.78
N ILE A 843 20.21 -16.27 -1.60
CA ILE A 843 20.20 -17.56 -2.26
C ILE A 843 20.05 -18.67 -1.22
N SER A 844 19.32 -19.72 -1.57
CA SER A 844 19.24 -20.92 -0.75
C SER A 844 20.46 -21.81 -1.07
N THR A 845 21.10 -22.36 -0.05
CA THR A 845 22.18 -23.35 -0.16
C THR A 845 21.91 -24.48 0.80
N ASN A 846 22.72 -25.54 0.78
CA ASN A 846 22.63 -26.64 1.74
C ASN A 846 22.82 -26.19 3.21
N GLU A 847 23.38 -25.00 3.42
CA GLU A 847 23.62 -24.40 4.74
C GLU A 847 22.51 -23.40 5.13
N GLY A 848 21.43 -23.29 4.34
CA GLY A 848 20.32 -22.37 4.53
C GLY A 848 20.36 -21.15 3.62
N LEU A 849 19.64 -20.11 3.99
CA LEU A 849 19.54 -18.86 3.22
C LEU A 849 20.79 -18.01 3.44
N ASN A 850 21.49 -17.67 2.37
CA ASN A 850 22.75 -16.91 2.41
C ASN A 850 22.65 -15.64 1.59
N LYS A 851 23.19 -14.55 2.12
CA LYS A 851 23.25 -13.25 1.46
C LYS A 851 24.45 -13.20 0.51
N ILE A 852 24.21 -12.68 -0.68
CA ILE A 852 25.24 -12.30 -1.66
C ILE A 852 25.07 -10.85 -2.05
N SER A 853 26.19 -10.15 -2.21
CA SER A 853 26.19 -8.82 -2.84
C SER A 853 26.58 -8.98 -4.30
N ILE A 854 25.78 -8.38 -5.19
CA ILE A 854 25.95 -8.44 -6.65
C ILE A 854 26.24 -7.03 -7.13
N SER A 855 27.36 -6.86 -7.81
CA SER A 855 27.76 -5.63 -8.44
C SER A 855 27.73 -5.78 -9.96
N VAL A 856 26.87 -5.05 -10.63
CA VAL A 856 26.75 -5.05 -12.09
C VAL A 856 27.44 -3.79 -12.64
N ARG A 857 28.39 -4.00 -13.57
CA ARG A 857 29.07 -2.94 -14.32
C ARG A 857 28.66 -2.99 -15.78
N PRO A 858 27.66 -2.21 -16.18
CA PRO A 858 27.15 -2.23 -17.55
C PRO A 858 28.20 -1.81 -18.58
N ASP A 859 29.07 -0.84 -18.23
CA ASP A 859 30.16 -0.32 -19.07
C ASP A 859 31.24 -1.35 -19.41
N ARG A 860 31.31 -2.46 -18.67
CA ARG A 860 32.35 -3.51 -18.80
C ARG A 860 31.77 -4.90 -19.02
N ASP A 861 30.47 -5.04 -19.22
CA ASP A 861 29.77 -6.32 -19.32
C ASP A 861 30.19 -7.31 -18.23
N ARG A 862 30.27 -6.82 -16.97
CA ARG A 862 30.83 -7.57 -15.84
C ARG A 862 29.90 -7.58 -14.65
N ILE A 863 29.77 -8.76 -14.03
CA ILE A 863 29.08 -8.96 -12.76
C ILE A 863 30.09 -9.47 -11.74
N THR A 864 30.15 -8.87 -10.57
CA THR A 864 30.95 -9.33 -9.44
C THR A 864 30.03 -9.80 -8.32
N ILE A 865 30.27 -10.99 -7.80
CA ILE A 865 29.50 -11.60 -6.71
C ILE A 865 30.37 -11.73 -5.49
N THR A 866 29.92 -11.21 -4.37
CA THR A 866 30.63 -11.27 -3.08
C THR A 866 29.69 -11.90 -2.04
N PRO A 867 30.02 -13.11 -1.51
CA PRO A 867 29.26 -13.68 -0.41
C PRO A 867 29.48 -12.90 0.88
N GLU A 868 28.48 -12.81 1.73
CA GLU A 868 28.59 -12.21 3.06
C GLU A 868 29.53 -13.04 3.97
N ARG A 869 29.47 -14.37 3.83
CA ARG A 869 30.31 -15.35 4.55
C ARG A 869 31.20 -16.08 3.56
N ASN A 870 32.51 -16.08 3.83
CA ASN A 870 33.51 -16.72 2.95
C ASN A 870 33.50 -18.24 2.98
N ASP A 871 32.99 -18.87 4.05
CA ASP A 871 32.90 -20.32 4.27
C ASP A 871 31.72 -20.97 3.51
N VAL A 872 30.79 -20.17 2.97
CA VAL A 872 29.63 -20.69 2.24
C VAL A 872 30.06 -21.27 0.88
N LYS A 873 29.59 -22.46 0.61
CA LYS A 873 29.71 -23.07 -0.72
C LYS A 873 28.68 -22.49 -1.65
N LEU A 874 29.11 -21.58 -2.51
CA LEU A 874 28.26 -20.94 -3.50
C LEU A 874 27.89 -21.91 -4.64
N PRO A 875 26.70 -21.76 -5.27
CA PRO A 875 26.37 -22.40 -6.54
C PRO A 875 27.25 -21.84 -7.67
N GLU A 876 27.18 -22.46 -8.82
CA GLU A 876 27.75 -21.91 -10.06
C GLU A 876 26.92 -20.70 -10.51
N PHE A 877 27.58 -19.70 -11.08
CA PHE A 877 26.91 -18.55 -11.66
C PHE A 877 27.21 -18.48 -13.14
N SER A 878 26.18 -18.19 -13.94
CA SER A 878 26.28 -18.09 -15.39
C SER A 878 25.56 -16.82 -15.91
N SER A 879 25.99 -16.33 -17.06
CA SER A 879 25.32 -15.29 -17.85
C SER A 879 25.68 -15.47 -19.32
N THR A 880 24.76 -15.14 -20.21
CA THR A 880 25.04 -15.12 -21.66
C THR A 880 25.59 -13.77 -22.13
N THR A 881 25.38 -12.71 -21.33
CA THR A 881 25.74 -11.33 -21.69
C THR A 881 26.95 -10.83 -20.91
N TYR A 882 27.08 -11.21 -19.62
CA TYR A 882 28.07 -10.68 -18.70
C TYR A 882 29.13 -11.71 -18.32
N SER A 883 30.37 -11.25 -18.15
CA SER A 883 31.39 -12.04 -17.45
C SER A 883 31.15 -12.01 -15.94
N ILE A 884 31.29 -13.15 -15.26
CA ILE A 884 31.03 -13.27 -13.83
C ILE A 884 32.31 -13.52 -13.07
N ASP A 885 32.57 -12.72 -12.04
CA ASP A 885 33.65 -12.92 -11.09
C ASP A 885 33.11 -13.15 -9.68
N ILE A 886 33.68 -14.10 -8.99
CA ILE A 886 33.37 -14.33 -7.57
C ILE A 886 34.51 -13.75 -6.74
N HIS A 887 34.20 -12.73 -5.93
CA HIS A 887 35.17 -12.08 -5.04
C HIS A 887 34.90 -12.52 -3.60
N ARG A 888 35.90 -13.16 -2.96
CA ARG A 888 35.82 -13.52 -1.54
C ARG A 888 36.62 -12.49 -0.74
N ASN A 889 36.01 -11.90 0.28
CA ASN A 889 36.71 -11.01 1.19
C ASN A 889 37.88 -11.77 1.87
N LYS A 890 39.08 -11.16 1.90
CA LYS A 890 40.24 -11.76 2.53
C LYS A 890 40.14 -11.80 4.05
#